data_986dfb30c7aab704428f7d710deebef5
#
_entry.id   986dfb30c7aab704428f7d710deebef5
#
_cell.length_a   1.000
_cell.length_b   1.000
_cell.length_c   1.000
_cell.angle_alpha   90.00
_cell.angle_beta   90.00
_cell.angle_gamma   90.00
#
_symmetry.space_group_name_H-M   'P 1'
#
loop_
_entity.id
_entity.type
_entity.pdbx_description
1 polymer ?
#
loop_
_entity_poly.entity_id
_entity_poly.type
_entity_poly.pdbx_seq_one_letter_code
_entity_poly.pdbx_strand_id
1 'polypeptide(L)'
;MARNQFASKFGTMAAIAGSAVGLGNIWKFPYVAGQNGGAAFLIIYIIISLLISVPVMLSEFVIGRRGQGNTYRSFINSSGHKGWGAVGAIEIFAGLVILAFYCVVAGWSLEYIIQSISQGFGGMTYGEMSDMFDNFINSNRPVMWTLIFLGMNCIILAFGVSKGIERCSKFMIPALFGILLLLAVVSIWQDGWTKGAIFLLRPDWSAVTGQTIIMALGQSFFSLSLGMAAMTTYGSYIQKDQSLVSVSLTVTLATVLMAILAGLAIFPSVFTYGVEVTSGPNLVFKTLPPLFATLPGGRIVSVLFFILLFFAAITSSFSLLEAGGAYIGEEWKVKNKPIGRVWALVILFFLVGSLSVICALSQIEGSTLKILGFSVFDFTDMFTSNFILPLGGIAACILVGQLMDRNVVFNELTSDGMYSAKVSGFFVWLARYVCPIIIFFMFINGLDSIHRPQASETVSRIYPSAEYQKAEVILMHTPGEELFQAVAHPAAGLFEDYFDVSKAAKEHEYYIGRLEHTGCKVYTINQVLNEMSKDSLAILAYQSLTYEPEDYAYKHKVINEMSREDLIRCILYRPIIQLSETDKNTGVEAVYRQDPLTNLYFTRDQSIVTPCGVIMGRMNSLQRASEVNVIRYCYSHLGIRPIYQVNGEGAYLEGGDYLPCSTVSLIGCGMRTTQVAIDQLLENDLFGHDTVVVVRDHLFSQAQMHLDTWFNIIDHDLVTMCHNRFFAQPGEPEFVTCDIYVRNPNTYGTEDKYYTLAQEGIPFRKWLESRDMKILVISEEDAANYGNNYLTVAPRLICCIQGQSMQFAEMMRDNGVNVIWIPGENITKGYGAAHCMTQVISRRRK
;
A
#
# COMPACT_ATOMS: atom_id res chain seq x y z
N MET A 1 26.04 -42.50 -11.78
CA MET A 1 25.90 -41.68 -12.98
C MET A 1 26.29 -40.28 -12.66
N ALA A 2 27.18 -39.66 -13.43
CA ALA A 2 27.52 -38.24 -13.25
C ALA A 2 26.26 -37.38 -13.40
N ARG A 3 26.09 -36.42 -12.47
CA ARG A 3 24.98 -35.45 -12.51
C ARG A 3 25.18 -34.53 -13.69
N ASN A 4 24.12 -34.12 -14.35
CA ASN A 4 24.18 -33.08 -15.39
C ASN A 4 24.78 -31.81 -14.80
N GLN A 5 25.81 -31.27 -15.44
CA GLN A 5 26.48 -30.03 -15.06
C GLN A 5 26.22 -28.94 -16.07
N PHE A 6 26.38 -27.68 -15.67
CA PHE A 6 26.42 -26.58 -16.62
C PHE A 6 27.61 -26.74 -17.57
N ALA A 7 27.39 -26.41 -18.84
CA ALA A 7 28.38 -26.66 -19.87
C ALA A 7 29.52 -25.62 -19.91
N SER A 8 29.31 -24.42 -19.34
CA SER A 8 30.29 -23.33 -19.37
C SER A 8 30.21 -22.42 -18.15
N LYS A 9 31.34 -21.75 -17.81
CA LYS A 9 31.37 -20.75 -16.71
C LYS A 9 30.39 -19.62 -16.92
N PHE A 10 30.29 -19.08 -18.13
CA PHE A 10 29.30 -18.04 -18.46
C PHE A 10 27.87 -18.57 -18.31
N GLY A 11 27.61 -19.81 -18.74
CA GLY A 11 26.31 -20.45 -18.57
C GLY A 11 25.93 -20.69 -17.11
N THR A 12 26.86 -21.10 -16.26
CA THR A 12 26.68 -21.18 -14.82
C THR A 12 26.28 -19.82 -14.24
N MET A 13 27.04 -18.78 -14.54
CA MET A 13 26.73 -17.44 -14.06
C MET A 13 25.39 -16.93 -14.59
N ALA A 14 25.08 -17.12 -15.86
CA ALA A 14 23.81 -16.68 -16.44
C ALA A 14 22.61 -17.44 -15.84
N ALA A 15 22.72 -18.74 -15.61
CA ALA A 15 21.65 -19.52 -14.99
C ALA A 15 21.39 -19.11 -13.55
N ILE A 16 22.46 -18.94 -12.74
CA ILE A 16 22.34 -18.53 -11.34
C ILE A 16 21.89 -17.08 -11.23
N ALA A 17 22.45 -16.18 -12.05
CA ALA A 17 21.99 -14.80 -12.14
C ALA A 17 20.53 -14.74 -12.58
N GLY A 18 20.10 -15.60 -13.53
CA GLY A 18 18.70 -15.68 -13.94
C GLY A 18 17.75 -16.13 -12.84
N SER A 19 18.22 -16.96 -11.91
CA SER A 19 17.45 -17.29 -10.73
C SER A 19 17.33 -16.11 -9.74
N ALA A 20 18.43 -15.36 -9.55
CA ALA A 20 18.52 -14.27 -8.59
C ALA A 20 17.97 -12.94 -9.14
N VAL A 21 18.13 -12.68 -10.44
CA VAL A 21 17.66 -11.45 -11.11
C VAL A 21 16.25 -11.69 -11.64
N GLY A 22 15.28 -11.68 -10.75
CA GLY A 22 13.89 -11.99 -11.07
C GLY A 22 12.95 -10.80 -10.97
N LEU A 23 11.65 -11.09 -11.02
CA LEU A 23 10.56 -10.13 -10.75
C LEU A 23 10.77 -9.38 -9.44
N GLY A 24 11.36 -10.00 -8.43
CA GLY A 24 11.64 -9.38 -7.14
C GLY A 24 12.45 -8.10 -7.21
N ASN A 25 13.33 -7.95 -8.20
CA ASN A 25 14.16 -6.75 -8.38
C ASN A 25 13.47 -5.64 -9.19
N ILE A 26 12.55 -6.00 -10.09
CA ILE A 26 11.89 -5.05 -10.98
C ILE A 26 10.51 -4.68 -10.47
N TRP A 27 9.82 -5.64 -9.84
CA TRP A 27 8.46 -5.48 -9.34
C TRP A 27 8.42 -5.16 -7.84
N LYS A 28 9.08 -5.98 -6.99
CA LYS A 28 8.99 -5.86 -5.52
C LYS A 28 9.93 -4.79 -4.97
N PHE A 29 11.20 -4.74 -5.43
CA PHE A 29 12.20 -3.81 -4.91
C PHE A 29 11.79 -2.33 -5.02
N PRO A 30 11.27 -1.80 -6.15
CA PRO A 30 10.94 -0.38 -6.24
C PRO A 30 9.91 0.06 -5.20
N TYR A 31 8.82 -0.70 -5.00
CA TYR A 31 7.84 -0.29 -4.01
C TYR A 31 8.33 -0.46 -2.57
N VAL A 32 9.13 -1.51 -2.27
CA VAL A 32 9.72 -1.68 -0.94
C VAL A 32 10.71 -0.57 -0.65
N ALA A 33 11.56 -0.20 -1.61
CA ALA A 33 12.47 0.94 -1.49
C ALA A 33 11.70 2.26 -1.33
N GLY A 34 10.61 2.42 -2.08
CA GLY A 34 9.71 3.57 -1.98
C GLY A 34 9.12 3.76 -0.58
N GLN A 35 8.72 2.67 0.07
CA GLN A 35 8.15 2.68 1.41
C GLN A 35 9.17 2.86 2.54
N ASN A 36 10.47 2.63 2.28
CA ASN A 36 11.50 2.52 3.29
C ASN A 36 12.66 3.53 3.11
N GLY A 37 12.41 4.70 2.50
CA GLY A 37 13.38 5.79 2.43
C GLY A 37 14.38 5.70 1.27
N GLY A 38 14.00 5.05 0.15
CA GLY A 38 14.71 5.11 -1.12
C GLY A 38 16.19 4.72 -1.04
N ALA A 39 17.08 5.72 -1.14
CA ALA A 39 18.53 5.52 -1.13
C ALA A 39 19.07 4.90 0.17
N ALA A 40 18.51 5.25 1.33
CA ALA A 40 18.94 4.68 2.61
C ALA A 40 18.62 3.17 2.66
N PHE A 41 17.41 2.79 2.21
CA PHE A 41 17.05 1.38 2.04
C PHE A 41 17.99 0.64 1.08
N LEU A 42 18.32 1.25 -0.07
CA LEU A 42 19.24 0.67 -1.06
C LEU A 42 20.61 0.37 -0.44
N ILE A 43 21.17 1.31 0.33
CA ILE A 43 22.47 1.11 1.00
C ILE A 43 22.40 -0.05 2.00
N ILE A 44 21.36 -0.09 2.84
CA ILE A 44 21.13 -1.18 3.81
C ILE A 44 20.98 -2.51 3.06
N TYR A 45 20.20 -2.53 1.98
CA TYR A 45 20.01 -3.72 1.13
C TYR A 45 21.35 -4.23 0.55
N ILE A 46 22.23 -3.33 0.06
CA ILE A 46 23.56 -3.70 -0.43
C ILE A 46 24.41 -4.32 0.67
N ILE A 47 24.47 -3.68 1.85
CA ILE A 47 25.25 -4.16 2.99
C ILE A 47 24.75 -5.55 3.42
N ILE A 48 23.45 -5.73 3.57
CA ILE A 48 22.84 -7.01 3.96
C ILE A 48 23.08 -8.08 2.89
N SER A 49 22.94 -7.72 1.61
CA SER A 49 23.19 -8.66 0.51
C SER A 49 24.62 -9.20 0.53
N LEU A 50 25.62 -8.34 0.80
CA LEU A 50 27.03 -8.73 0.85
C LEU A 50 27.42 -9.47 2.13
N LEU A 51 26.91 -9.03 3.30
CA LEU A 51 27.37 -9.54 4.60
C LEU A 51 26.52 -10.71 5.14
N ILE A 52 25.25 -10.81 4.72
CA ILE A 52 24.35 -11.85 5.21
C ILE A 52 23.98 -12.82 4.09
N SER A 53 23.52 -12.30 2.96
CA SER A 53 22.97 -13.17 1.90
C SER A 53 24.05 -13.92 1.11
N VAL A 54 25.22 -13.32 0.89
CA VAL A 54 26.37 -14.04 0.26
C VAL A 54 26.85 -15.22 1.10
N PRO A 55 27.06 -15.13 2.44
CA PRO A 55 27.38 -16.30 3.26
C PRO A 55 26.31 -17.39 3.22
N VAL A 56 25.02 -17.04 3.21
CA VAL A 56 23.92 -18.00 3.08
C VAL A 56 23.98 -18.70 1.72
N MET A 57 24.12 -17.94 0.62
CA MET A 57 24.25 -18.47 -0.74
C MET A 57 25.45 -19.42 -0.87
N LEU A 58 26.58 -19.06 -0.29
CA LEU A 58 27.78 -19.92 -0.25
C LEU A 58 27.49 -21.21 0.51
N SER A 59 26.75 -21.15 1.62
CA SER A 59 26.37 -22.33 2.40
C SER A 59 25.50 -23.25 1.55
N GLU A 60 24.49 -22.75 0.85
CA GLU A 60 23.64 -23.54 -0.03
C GLU A 60 24.44 -24.14 -1.20
N PHE A 61 25.36 -23.38 -1.81
CA PHE A 61 26.23 -23.90 -2.87
C PHE A 61 27.17 -25.00 -2.37
N VAL A 62 27.74 -24.86 -1.18
CA VAL A 62 28.58 -25.91 -0.56
C VAL A 62 27.76 -27.20 -0.34
N ILE A 63 26.54 -27.07 0.23
CA ILE A 63 25.64 -28.21 0.43
C ILE A 63 25.29 -28.87 -0.91
N GLY A 64 24.90 -28.08 -1.91
CA GLY A 64 24.52 -28.58 -3.24
C GLY A 64 25.68 -29.25 -3.96
N ARG A 65 26.86 -28.56 -4.04
CA ARG A 65 28.05 -29.09 -4.74
C ARG A 65 28.66 -30.33 -4.07
N ARG A 66 28.68 -30.36 -2.76
CA ARG A 66 29.12 -31.52 -1.99
C ARG A 66 28.14 -32.69 -2.10
N GLY A 67 26.85 -32.37 -1.97
CA GLY A 67 25.78 -33.37 -1.93
C GLY A 67 25.52 -34.10 -3.24
N GLN A 68 25.79 -33.47 -4.41
CA GLN A 68 25.66 -34.04 -5.78
C GLN A 68 24.30 -34.73 -6.03
N GLY A 69 23.23 -34.22 -5.39
CA GLY A 69 21.88 -34.74 -5.48
C GLY A 69 20.82 -33.64 -5.56
N ASN A 70 19.53 -33.98 -5.61
CA ASN A 70 18.48 -32.99 -5.38
C ASN A 70 18.66 -32.39 -3.95
N THR A 71 17.99 -31.29 -3.65
CA THR A 71 18.17 -30.57 -2.37
C THR A 71 17.96 -31.49 -1.15
N TYR A 72 16.91 -32.30 -1.16
CA TYR A 72 16.68 -33.30 -0.08
C TYR A 72 17.90 -34.21 0.14
N ARG A 73 18.46 -34.80 -0.93
CA ARG A 73 19.64 -35.64 -0.90
C ARG A 73 20.90 -34.89 -0.56
N SER A 74 21.04 -33.67 -1.06
CA SER A 74 22.20 -32.81 -0.80
C SER A 74 22.37 -32.51 0.67
N PHE A 75 21.30 -32.19 1.38
CA PHE A 75 21.34 -32.02 2.83
C PHE A 75 21.73 -33.31 3.58
N ILE A 76 21.19 -34.47 3.21
CA ILE A 76 21.55 -35.77 3.80
C ILE A 76 23.02 -36.10 3.54
N ASN A 77 23.47 -36.03 2.30
CA ASN A 77 24.81 -36.42 1.90
C ASN A 77 25.88 -35.48 2.49
N SER A 78 25.59 -34.20 2.65
CA SER A 78 26.49 -33.20 3.21
C SER A 78 26.58 -33.29 4.73
N SER A 79 25.49 -33.64 5.43
CA SER A 79 25.44 -33.78 6.89
C SER A 79 25.82 -35.16 7.41
N GLY A 80 25.65 -36.19 6.58
CA GLY A 80 25.75 -37.59 7.00
C GLY A 80 24.53 -38.11 7.80
N HIS A 81 23.52 -37.28 8.05
CA HIS A 81 22.34 -37.62 8.86
C HIS A 81 21.03 -37.49 8.06
N LYS A 82 20.20 -38.56 8.11
CA LYS A 82 18.91 -38.59 7.37
C LYS A 82 17.93 -37.50 7.78
N GLY A 83 17.96 -37.04 9.04
CA GLY A 83 17.07 -36.00 9.56
C GLY A 83 17.18 -34.66 8.80
N TRP A 84 18.37 -34.33 8.30
CA TRP A 84 18.61 -33.13 7.52
C TRP A 84 17.87 -33.09 6.16
N GLY A 85 17.43 -34.25 5.68
CA GLY A 85 16.55 -34.32 4.53
C GLY A 85 15.23 -33.54 4.72
N ALA A 86 14.74 -33.44 5.96
CA ALA A 86 13.53 -32.65 6.22
C ALA A 86 13.71 -31.18 5.86
N VAL A 87 14.89 -30.58 6.14
CA VAL A 87 15.19 -29.18 5.73
C VAL A 87 15.14 -29.06 4.22
N GLY A 88 15.81 -29.96 3.49
CA GLY A 88 15.78 -29.95 2.03
C GLY A 88 14.36 -30.13 1.45
N ALA A 89 13.51 -30.94 2.10
CA ALA A 89 12.11 -31.10 1.71
C ALA A 89 11.29 -29.82 1.94
N ILE A 90 11.51 -29.14 3.08
CA ILE A 90 10.86 -27.86 3.40
C ILE A 90 11.28 -26.77 2.40
N GLU A 91 12.55 -26.68 2.04
CA GLU A 91 13.02 -25.72 1.02
C GLU A 91 12.41 -26.01 -0.36
N ILE A 92 12.30 -27.30 -0.76
CA ILE A 92 11.63 -27.65 -2.03
C ILE A 92 10.15 -27.27 -1.98
N PHE A 93 9.47 -27.55 -0.88
CA PHE A 93 8.08 -27.14 -0.67
C PHE A 93 7.93 -25.62 -0.78
N ALA A 94 8.80 -24.85 -0.10
CA ALA A 94 8.83 -23.41 -0.18
C ALA A 94 8.95 -22.92 -1.65
N GLY A 95 9.91 -23.47 -2.38
CA GLY A 95 10.13 -23.12 -3.79
C GLY A 95 8.90 -23.39 -4.66
N LEU A 96 8.19 -24.50 -4.45
CA LEU A 96 6.97 -24.83 -5.20
C LEU A 96 5.78 -23.94 -4.83
N VAL A 97 5.64 -23.57 -3.55
CA VAL A 97 4.61 -22.64 -3.08
C VAL A 97 4.87 -21.23 -3.62
N ILE A 98 6.14 -20.78 -3.58
CA ILE A 98 6.54 -19.50 -4.19
C ILE A 98 6.24 -19.51 -5.69
N LEU A 99 6.60 -20.57 -6.39
CA LEU A 99 6.32 -20.71 -7.83
C LEU A 99 4.83 -20.57 -8.13
N ALA A 100 3.95 -21.06 -7.26
CA ALA A 100 2.52 -21.02 -7.47
C ALA A 100 1.98 -19.57 -7.55
N PHE A 101 2.26 -18.72 -6.55
CA PHE A 101 1.82 -17.32 -6.63
C PHE A 101 2.65 -16.49 -7.61
N TYR A 102 3.91 -16.84 -7.80
CA TYR A 102 4.79 -16.19 -8.76
C TYR A 102 4.30 -16.35 -10.21
N CYS A 103 3.76 -17.52 -10.57
CA CYS A 103 3.14 -17.77 -11.88
C CYS A 103 1.93 -16.87 -12.14
N VAL A 104 1.20 -16.44 -11.11
CA VAL A 104 0.06 -15.52 -11.25
C VAL A 104 0.57 -14.16 -11.74
N VAL A 105 1.55 -13.57 -11.04
CA VAL A 105 2.11 -12.25 -11.41
C VAL A 105 2.83 -12.32 -12.77
N ALA A 106 3.53 -13.42 -13.02
CA ALA A 106 4.18 -13.65 -14.31
C ALA A 106 3.16 -13.78 -15.46
N GLY A 107 1.99 -14.39 -15.19
CA GLY A 107 0.87 -14.44 -16.12
C GLY A 107 0.33 -13.05 -16.46
N TRP A 108 0.27 -12.13 -15.48
CA TRP A 108 -0.12 -10.74 -15.74
C TRP A 108 0.82 -10.05 -16.75
N SER A 109 2.13 -10.33 -16.68
CA SER A 109 3.07 -9.75 -17.64
C SER A 109 2.81 -10.20 -19.09
N LEU A 110 2.36 -11.46 -19.30
CA LEU A 110 1.96 -11.97 -20.63
C LEU A 110 0.73 -11.24 -21.16
N GLU A 111 -0.28 -11.05 -20.33
CA GLU A 111 -1.46 -10.25 -20.68
C GLU A 111 -1.06 -8.86 -21.15
N TYR A 112 -0.20 -8.18 -20.36
CA TYR A 112 0.21 -6.81 -20.66
C TYR A 112 1.13 -6.69 -21.90
N ILE A 113 1.90 -7.72 -22.24
CA ILE A 113 2.60 -7.78 -23.53
C ILE A 113 1.58 -7.74 -24.68
N ILE A 114 0.53 -8.57 -24.61
CA ILE A 114 -0.50 -8.63 -25.66
C ILE A 114 -1.27 -7.31 -25.72
N GLN A 115 -1.65 -6.73 -24.60
CA GLN A 115 -2.34 -5.44 -24.55
C GLN A 115 -1.46 -4.31 -25.12
N SER A 116 -0.17 -4.27 -24.77
CA SER A 116 0.77 -3.29 -25.31
C SER A 116 0.90 -3.37 -26.82
N ILE A 117 0.91 -4.60 -27.39
CA ILE A 117 1.03 -4.85 -28.83
C ILE A 117 -0.29 -4.53 -29.55
N SER A 118 -1.43 -4.94 -29.01
CA SER A 118 -2.74 -4.86 -29.69
C SER A 118 -3.33 -3.44 -29.66
N GLN A 119 -3.47 -2.87 -28.49
CA GLN A 119 -4.18 -1.60 -28.28
C GLN A 119 -3.23 -0.46 -27.87
N GLY A 120 -2.15 -0.78 -27.13
CA GLY A 120 -1.35 0.20 -26.43
C GLY A 120 -2.12 0.83 -25.27
N PHE A 121 -1.49 1.75 -24.54
CA PHE A 121 -2.08 2.41 -23.38
C PHE A 121 -2.24 3.93 -23.62
N GLY A 122 -2.00 4.39 -24.84
CA GLY A 122 -2.09 5.80 -25.22
C GLY A 122 -3.49 6.37 -25.03
N GLY A 123 -3.60 7.48 -24.32
CA GLY A 123 -4.87 8.15 -24.04
C GLY A 123 -5.67 7.58 -22.87
N MET A 124 -5.23 6.51 -22.22
CA MET A 124 -5.88 5.97 -21.02
C MET A 124 -5.51 6.78 -19.78
N THR A 125 -6.50 7.10 -18.98
CA THR A 125 -6.35 7.70 -17.65
C THR A 125 -5.87 6.65 -16.63
N TYR A 126 -5.35 7.12 -15.49
CA TYR A 126 -5.05 6.24 -14.36
C TYR A 126 -6.29 5.44 -13.90
N GLY A 127 -7.47 6.07 -13.90
CA GLY A 127 -8.74 5.42 -13.57
C GLY A 127 -9.07 4.28 -14.53
N GLU A 128 -9.07 4.54 -15.84
CA GLU A 128 -9.33 3.52 -16.88
C GLU A 128 -8.32 2.37 -16.83
N MET A 129 -7.09 2.68 -16.48
CA MET A 129 -6.04 1.67 -16.34
C MET A 129 -6.23 0.82 -15.09
N SER A 130 -6.64 1.45 -13.99
CA SER A 130 -7.03 0.74 -12.76
C SER A 130 -8.22 -0.18 -13.02
N ASP A 131 -9.26 0.33 -13.68
CA ASP A 131 -10.45 -0.44 -14.04
C ASP A 131 -10.12 -1.59 -15.01
N MET A 132 -9.22 -1.35 -15.96
CA MET A 132 -8.75 -2.41 -16.88
C MET A 132 -8.03 -3.53 -16.12
N PHE A 133 -7.16 -3.19 -15.17
CA PHE A 133 -6.47 -4.18 -14.35
C PHE A 133 -7.44 -4.91 -13.41
N ASP A 134 -8.37 -4.20 -12.78
CA ASP A 134 -9.36 -4.79 -11.87
C ASP A 134 -10.35 -5.69 -12.64
N ASN A 135 -10.80 -5.27 -13.82
CA ASN A 135 -11.58 -6.13 -14.71
C ASN A 135 -10.81 -7.36 -15.18
N PHE A 136 -9.51 -7.22 -15.43
CA PHE A 136 -8.65 -8.35 -15.75
C PHE A 136 -8.55 -9.33 -14.58
N ILE A 137 -8.23 -8.85 -13.37
CA ILE A 137 -8.11 -9.68 -12.15
C ILE A 137 -9.44 -10.38 -11.83
N ASN A 138 -10.56 -9.71 -12.01
CA ASN A 138 -11.90 -10.26 -11.74
C ASN A 138 -12.43 -11.20 -12.86
N SER A 139 -11.61 -11.48 -13.88
CA SER A 139 -11.94 -12.39 -14.97
C SER A 139 -11.25 -13.75 -14.85
N ASN A 140 -11.55 -14.69 -15.74
CA ASN A 140 -10.84 -15.97 -15.83
C ASN A 140 -9.48 -15.86 -16.59
N ARG A 141 -9.13 -14.68 -17.13
CA ARG A 141 -7.91 -14.49 -17.92
C ARG A 141 -6.63 -14.67 -17.10
N PRO A 142 -6.52 -14.22 -15.82
CA PRO A 142 -5.36 -14.48 -14.98
C PRO A 142 -5.07 -15.98 -14.83
N VAL A 143 -6.10 -16.80 -14.64
CA VAL A 143 -5.93 -18.28 -14.53
C VAL A 143 -5.36 -18.85 -15.84
N MET A 144 -5.90 -18.44 -16.98
CA MET A 144 -5.41 -18.89 -18.31
C MET A 144 -3.93 -18.53 -18.49
N TRP A 145 -3.54 -17.27 -18.26
CA TRP A 145 -2.15 -16.82 -18.43
C TRP A 145 -1.19 -17.46 -17.44
N THR A 146 -1.63 -17.70 -16.21
CA THR A 146 -0.87 -18.42 -15.18
C THR A 146 -0.52 -19.84 -15.64
N LEU A 147 -1.50 -20.58 -16.19
CA LEU A 147 -1.27 -21.93 -16.68
C LEU A 147 -0.41 -21.95 -17.96
N ILE A 148 -0.59 -20.98 -18.86
CA ILE A 148 0.27 -20.82 -20.04
C ILE A 148 1.71 -20.57 -19.60
N PHE A 149 1.95 -19.65 -18.66
CA PHE A 149 3.28 -19.37 -18.15
C PHE A 149 3.94 -20.60 -17.51
N LEU A 150 3.22 -21.31 -16.66
CA LEU A 150 3.72 -22.57 -16.07
C LEU A 150 4.01 -23.63 -17.12
N GLY A 151 3.14 -23.76 -18.15
CA GLY A 151 3.35 -24.67 -19.29
C GLY A 151 4.62 -24.35 -20.07
N MET A 152 4.88 -23.06 -20.35
CA MET A 152 6.12 -22.63 -21.00
C MET A 152 7.37 -23.03 -20.18
N ASN A 153 7.33 -22.87 -18.86
CA ASN A 153 8.41 -23.32 -17.97
C ASN A 153 8.63 -24.84 -18.09
N CYS A 154 7.57 -25.64 -18.04
CA CYS A 154 7.65 -27.09 -18.17
C CYS A 154 8.26 -27.51 -19.53
N ILE A 155 7.87 -26.86 -20.61
CA ILE A 155 8.40 -27.14 -21.97
C ILE A 155 9.91 -26.86 -21.99
N ILE A 156 10.35 -25.69 -21.50
CA ILE A 156 11.79 -25.35 -21.52
C ILE A 156 12.59 -26.30 -20.65
N LEU A 157 12.10 -26.64 -19.45
CA LEU A 157 12.78 -27.57 -18.56
C LEU A 157 12.82 -29.00 -19.08
N ALA A 158 11.87 -29.40 -19.91
CA ALA A 158 11.88 -30.74 -20.55
C ALA A 158 13.16 -30.98 -21.38
N PHE A 159 13.78 -29.93 -21.94
CA PHE A 159 15.06 -30.02 -22.66
C PHE A 159 16.29 -30.19 -21.71
N GLY A 160 16.11 -30.11 -20.41
CA GLY A 160 17.16 -30.30 -19.40
C GLY A 160 17.96 -29.07 -19.05
N VAL A 161 18.96 -29.22 -18.16
CA VAL A 161 19.72 -28.12 -17.57
C VAL A 161 20.53 -27.36 -18.63
N SER A 162 21.33 -28.05 -19.41
CA SER A 162 22.25 -27.42 -20.37
C SER A 162 21.53 -26.87 -21.61
N LYS A 163 20.61 -27.66 -22.21
CA LYS A 163 19.91 -27.25 -23.44
C LYS A 163 18.68 -26.38 -23.19
N GLY A 164 18.05 -26.50 -22.02
CA GLY A 164 16.91 -25.67 -21.59
C GLY A 164 17.37 -24.46 -20.79
N ILE A 165 17.63 -24.61 -19.51
CA ILE A 165 17.92 -23.54 -18.57
C ILE A 165 19.11 -22.69 -19.02
N GLU A 166 20.29 -23.31 -19.19
CA GLU A 166 21.53 -22.60 -19.51
C GLU A 166 21.44 -21.82 -20.83
N ARG A 167 20.87 -22.43 -21.87
CA ARG A 167 20.76 -21.80 -23.19
C ARG A 167 19.79 -20.62 -23.17
N CYS A 168 18.64 -20.75 -22.50
CA CYS A 168 17.68 -19.66 -22.37
C CYS A 168 18.26 -18.52 -21.53
N SER A 169 18.89 -18.82 -20.38
CA SER A 169 19.48 -17.81 -19.50
C SER A 169 20.63 -17.04 -20.18
N LYS A 170 21.45 -17.70 -21.01
CA LYS A 170 22.52 -17.04 -21.80
C LYS A 170 22.01 -15.96 -22.74
N PHE A 171 20.79 -16.09 -23.25
CA PHE A 171 20.17 -15.10 -24.11
C PHE A 171 19.35 -14.08 -23.29
N MET A 172 18.51 -14.55 -22.38
CA MET A 172 17.53 -13.71 -21.67
C MET A 172 18.20 -12.75 -20.70
N ILE A 173 19.26 -13.17 -19.97
CA ILE A 173 19.89 -12.30 -18.98
C ILE A 173 20.59 -11.08 -19.60
N PRO A 174 21.44 -11.22 -20.64
CA PRO A 174 21.98 -10.05 -21.32
C PRO A 174 20.90 -9.16 -21.96
N ALA A 175 19.87 -9.76 -22.58
CA ALA A 175 18.73 -9.00 -23.15
C ALA A 175 18.00 -8.20 -22.07
N LEU A 176 17.76 -8.82 -20.90
CA LEU A 176 17.12 -8.20 -19.75
C LEU A 176 17.91 -6.97 -19.24
N PHE A 177 19.25 -7.11 -19.07
CA PHE A 177 20.11 -5.97 -18.70
C PHE A 177 20.11 -4.89 -19.78
N GLY A 178 20.15 -5.27 -21.06
CA GLY A 178 20.10 -4.34 -22.19
C GLY A 178 18.80 -3.53 -22.26
N ILE A 179 17.65 -4.20 -22.09
CA ILE A 179 16.35 -3.53 -22.07
C ILE A 179 16.25 -2.59 -20.85
N LEU A 180 16.66 -3.04 -19.67
CA LEU A 180 16.58 -2.22 -18.46
C LEU A 180 17.49 -1.00 -18.54
N LEU A 181 18.70 -1.15 -19.07
CA LEU A 181 19.61 -0.03 -19.31
C LEU A 181 18.99 0.95 -20.31
N LEU A 182 18.37 0.47 -21.39
CA LEU A 182 17.67 1.32 -22.34
C LEU A 182 16.54 2.10 -21.67
N LEU A 183 15.72 1.46 -20.83
CA LEU A 183 14.65 2.12 -20.11
C LEU A 183 15.17 3.16 -19.10
N ALA A 184 16.26 2.86 -18.38
CA ALA A 184 16.92 3.81 -17.49
C ALA A 184 17.51 5.02 -18.25
N VAL A 185 18.03 4.81 -19.46
CA VAL A 185 18.48 5.89 -20.33
C VAL A 185 17.30 6.73 -20.82
N VAL A 186 16.22 6.10 -21.27
CA VAL A 186 14.99 6.83 -21.70
C VAL A 186 14.41 7.66 -20.55
N SER A 187 14.51 7.21 -19.32
CA SER A 187 14.01 7.97 -18.16
C SER A 187 14.76 9.28 -17.87
N ILE A 188 15.98 9.47 -18.43
CA ILE A 188 16.77 10.70 -18.24
C ILE A 188 16.05 11.93 -18.83
N TRP A 189 15.25 11.74 -19.87
CA TRP A 189 14.50 12.83 -20.55
C TRP A 189 13.16 13.14 -19.90
N GLN A 190 12.83 12.49 -18.77
CA GLN A 190 11.59 12.78 -18.04
C GLN A 190 11.80 13.94 -17.05
N ASP A 191 10.77 14.76 -16.84
CA ASP A 191 10.82 15.91 -15.91
C ASP A 191 11.10 15.49 -14.45
N GLY A 192 10.64 14.31 -14.06
CA GLY A 192 10.89 13.71 -12.75
C GLY A 192 12.28 13.09 -12.56
N TRP A 193 13.17 13.11 -13.56
CA TRP A 193 14.49 12.46 -13.48
C TRP A 193 15.30 12.90 -12.27
N THR A 194 15.43 14.19 -12.06
CA THR A 194 16.23 14.74 -10.94
C THR A 194 15.67 14.28 -9.59
N LYS A 195 14.35 14.33 -9.42
CA LYS A 195 13.69 13.89 -8.19
C LYS A 195 13.84 12.38 -7.98
N GLY A 196 13.63 11.58 -9.01
CA GLY A 196 13.78 10.12 -8.96
C GLY A 196 15.20 9.67 -8.69
N ALA A 197 16.19 10.31 -9.33
CA ALA A 197 17.61 10.04 -9.11
C ALA A 197 18.06 10.44 -7.69
N ILE A 198 17.64 11.62 -7.20
CA ILE A 198 17.91 12.05 -5.82
C ILE A 198 17.29 11.06 -4.82
N PHE A 199 16.04 10.67 -5.01
CA PHE A 199 15.35 9.72 -4.14
C PHE A 199 16.10 8.38 -4.04
N LEU A 200 16.66 7.90 -5.14
CA LEU A 200 17.36 6.61 -5.18
C LEU A 200 18.83 6.68 -4.75
N LEU A 201 19.49 7.85 -4.86
CA LEU A 201 20.94 7.98 -4.68
C LEU A 201 21.35 8.86 -3.49
N ARG A 202 20.45 9.71 -2.98
CA ARG A 202 20.71 10.55 -1.80
C ARG A 202 20.00 9.97 -0.59
N PRO A 203 20.73 9.37 0.38
CA PRO A 203 20.11 8.71 1.52
C PRO A 203 19.49 9.71 2.50
N ASP A 204 18.26 9.43 2.88
CA ASP A 204 17.58 10.02 4.04
C ASP A 204 17.61 9.01 5.20
N TRP A 205 18.53 9.21 6.12
CA TRP A 205 18.71 8.32 7.28
C TRP A 205 17.62 8.51 8.33
N SER A 206 16.85 9.60 8.29
CA SER A 206 15.73 9.84 9.20
C SER A 206 14.54 8.90 8.94
N ALA A 207 14.45 8.37 7.70
CA ALA A 207 13.43 7.41 7.31
C ALA A 207 13.77 5.95 7.69
N VAL A 208 14.97 5.70 8.24
CA VAL A 208 15.41 4.34 8.57
C VAL A 208 14.91 3.92 9.95
N THR A 209 14.20 2.80 9.99
CA THR A 209 13.68 2.17 11.19
C THR A 209 14.19 0.73 11.32
N GLY A 210 13.97 0.09 12.45
CA GLY A 210 14.23 -1.36 12.60
C GLY A 210 13.49 -2.18 11.54
N GLN A 211 12.29 -1.77 11.15
CA GLN A 211 11.49 -2.39 10.10
C GLN A 211 12.17 -2.29 8.72
N THR A 212 12.84 -1.17 8.42
CA THR A 212 13.62 -0.98 7.17
C THR A 212 14.69 -2.05 7.02
N ILE A 213 15.40 -2.40 8.10
CA ILE A 213 16.45 -3.44 8.10
C ILE A 213 15.84 -4.81 7.84
N ILE A 214 14.71 -5.13 8.48
CA ILE A 214 14.01 -6.40 8.31
C ILE A 214 13.49 -6.55 6.87
N MET A 215 12.89 -5.48 6.33
CA MET A 215 12.41 -5.46 4.95
C MET A 215 13.56 -5.61 3.93
N ALA A 216 14.72 -4.98 4.19
CA ALA A 216 15.89 -5.12 3.35
C ALA A 216 16.47 -6.56 3.39
N LEU A 217 16.44 -7.21 4.55
CA LEU A 217 16.85 -8.61 4.71
C LEU A 217 15.90 -9.55 3.95
N GLY A 218 14.60 -9.39 4.14
CA GLY A 218 13.58 -10.17 3.42
C GLY A 218 13.68 -9.98 1.89
N GLN A 219 13.85 -8.73 1.45
CA GLN A 219 14.05 -8.42 0.03
C GLN A 219 15.31 -9.07 -0.52
N SER A 220 16.42 -9.09 0.24
CA SER A 220 17.67 -9.70 -0.21
C SER A 220 17.56 -11.23 -0.30
N PHE A 221 16.88 -11.89 0.64
CA PHE A 221 16.61 -13.34 0.58
C PHE A 221 15.77 -13.70 -0.63
N PHE A 222 14.69 -12.98 -0.86
CA PHE A 222 13.80 -13.19 -2.00
C PHE A 222 14.53 -12.95 -3.33
N SER A 223 15.25 -11.82 -3.45
CA SER A 223 15.98 -11.45 -4.66
C SER A 223 17.11 -12.43 -5.00
N LEU A 224 17.79 -13.01 -4.03
CA LEU A 224 18.89 -13.96 -4.24
C LEU A 224 18.43 -15.43 -4.22
N SER A 225 17.12 -15.68 -4.16
CA SER A 225 16.52 -17.01 -4.15
C SER A 225 17.06 -17.95 -3.07
N LEU A 226 17.23 -17.44 -1.84
CA LEU A 226 17.78 -18.17 -0.69
C LEU A 226 16.68 -18.88 0.11
N GLY A 227 17.00 -20.04 0.70
CA GLY A 227 16.09 -20.82 1.55
C GLY A 227 14.95 -21.52 0.80
N MET A 228 15.00 -21.60 -0.54
CA MET A 228 13.94 -22.15 -1.39
C MET A 228 14.43 -23.25 -2.35
N ALA A 229 15.45 -23.98 -1.96
CA ALA A 229 16.09 -25.06 -2.73
C ALA A 229 16.75 -24.66 -4.07
N ALA A 230 16.58 -23.44 -4.53
CA ALA A 230 17.08 -22.99 -5.83
C ALA A 230 18.61 -22.99 -5.88
N MET A 231 19.26 -22.33 -4.91
CA MET A 231 20.73 -22.23 -4.87
C MET A 231 21.39 -23.57 -4.52
N THR A 232 20.82 -24.36 -3.62
CA THR A 232 21.27 -25.73 -3.32
C THR A 232 21.19 -26.62 -4.55
N THR A 233 20.07 -26.57 -5.31
CA THR A 233 19.93 -27.34 -6.57
C THR A 233 20.96 -26.91 -7.61
N TYR A 234 21.11 -25.60 -7.85
CA TYR A 234 22.08 -25.08 -8.83
C TYR A 234 23.52 -25.29 -8.38
N GLY A 235 23.80 -25.21 -7.08
CA GLY A 235 25.07 -25.57 -6.47
C GLY A 235 25.53 -26.98 -6.89
N SER A 236 24.61 -27.93 -6.96
CA SER A 236 24.90 -29.30 -7.36
C SER A 236 25.26 -29.47 -8.85
N TYR A 237 25.00 -28.44 -9.69
CA TYR A 237 25.35 -28.40 -11.11
C TYR A 237 26.64 -27.60 -11.39
N ILE A 238 27.16 -26.88 -10.38
CA ILE A 238 28.42 -26.12 -10.52
C ILE A 238 29.60 -27.09 -10.59
N GLN A 239 30.46 -26.89 -11.60
CA GLN A 239 31.69 -27.67 -11.77
C GLN A 239 32.71 -27.36 -10.65
N LYS A 240 33.55 -28.32 -10.31
CA LYS A 240 34.54 -28.16 -9.23
C LYS A 240 35.64 -27.13 -9.49
N ASP A 241 35.94 -26.85 -10.76
CA ASP A 241 36.91 -25.84 -11.19
C ASP A 241 36.41 -24.40 -11.09
N GLN A 242 35.15 -24.18 -10.69
CA GLN A 242 34.56 -22.85 -10.54
C GLN A 242 34.58 -22.38 -9.09
N SER A 243 35.04 -21.15 -8.85
CA SER A 243 35.02 -20.53 -7.53
C SER A 243 33.60 -20.18 -7.08
N LEU A 244 33.10 -20.80 -6.02
CA LEU A 244 31.80 -20.48 -5.44
C LEU A 244 31.72 -19.03 -4.94
N VAL A 245 32.81 -18.53 -4.36
CA VAL A 245 32.91 -17.13 -3.89
C VAL A 245 32.75 -16.14 -5.04
N SER A 246 33.46 -16.37 -6.17
CA SER A 246 33.36 -15.52 -7.33
C SER A 246 31.95 -15.56 -7.93
N VAL A 247 31.33 -16.74 -8.03
CA VAL A 247 29.96 -16.89 -8.54
C VAL A 247 28.98 -16.15 -7.63
N SER A 248 29.04 -16.35 -6.31
CA SER A 248 28.13 -15.68 -5.35
C SER A 248 28.26 -14.16 -5.40
N LEU A 249 29.47 -13.63 -5.38
CA LEU A 249 29.69 -12.18 -5.44
C LEU A 249 29.25 -11.58 -6.78
N THR A 250 29.55 -12.24 -7.90
CA THR A 250 29.12 -11.75 -9.22
C THR A 250 27.60 -11.72 -9.35
N VAL A 251 26.92 -12.77 -8.88
CA VAL A 251 25.45 -12.84 -8.90
C VAL A 251 24.84 -11.78 -7.98
N THR A 252 25.36 -11.61 -6.76
CA THR A 252 24.87 -10.58 -5.83
C THR A 252 25.07 -9.17 -6.40
N LEU A 253 26.23 -8.86 -6.98
CA LEU A 253 26.48 -7.56 -7.61
C LEU A 253 25.58 -7.33 -8.84
N ALA A 254 25.34 -8.35 -9.65
CA ALA A 254 24.41 -8.28 -10.77
C ALA A 254 22.97 -7.99 -10.28
N THR A 255 22.55 -8.61 -9.19
CA THR A 255 21.23 -8.41 -8.56
C THR A 255 21.09 -6.98 -8.00
N VAL A 256 22.12 -6.47 -7.33
CA VAL A 256 22.16 -5.08 -6.84
C VAL A 256 22.12 -4.09 -8.01
N LEU A 257 22.91 -4.32 -9.07
CA LEU A 257 22.91 -3.47 -10.26
C LEU A 257 21.52 -3.44 -10.93
N MET A 258 20.85 -4.59 -11.00
CA MET A 258 19.46 -4.67 -11.49
C MET A 258 18.51 -3.83 -10.66
N ALA A 259 18.59 -3.90 -9.34
CA ALA A 259 17.73 -3.12 -8.45
C ALA A 259 17.95 -1.60 -8.65
N ILE A 260 19.20 -1.17 -8.80
CA ILE A 260 19.55 0.24 -9.10
C ILE A 260 18.99 0.67 -10.47
N LEU A 261 19.22 -0.11 -11.52
CA LEU A 261 18.73 0.19 -12.86
C LEU A 261 17.19 0.20 -12.91
N ALA A 262 16.53 -0.73 -12.22
CA ALA A 262 15.08 -0.76 -12.11
C ALA A 262 14.56 0.50 -11.39
N GLY A 263 15.19 0.92 -10.30
CA GLY A 263 14.86 2.17 -9.62
C GLY A 263 15.03 3.39 -10.53
N LEU A 264 16.15 3.48 -11.26
CA LEU A 264 16.41 4.57 -12.22
C LEU A 264 15.44 4.57 -13.41
N ALA A 265 14.91 3.42 -13.81
CA ALA A 265 13.89 3.33 -14.85
C ALA A 265 12.48 3.71 -14.36
N ILE A 266 12.16 3.41 -13.09
CA ILE A 266 10.80 3.51 -12.55
C ILE A 266 10.57 4.83 -11.81
N PHE A 267 11.46 5.23 -10.87
CA PHE A 267 11.22 6.40 -10.03
C PHE A 267 11.11 7.73 -10.79
N PRO A 268 11.89 8.02 -11.85
CA PRO A 268 11.68 9.22 -12.63
C PRO A 268 10.28 9.33 -13.21
N SER A 269 9.74 8.23 -13.74
CA SER A 269 8.36 8.17 -14.24
C SER A 269 7.35 8.46 -13.13
N VAL A 270 7.52 7.84 -11.97
CA VAL A 270 6.64 8.04 -10.79
C VAL A 270 6.62 9.51 -10.35
N PHE A 271 7.79 10.16 -10.29
CA PHE A 271 7.90 11.58 -9.89
C PHE A 271 7.47 12.56 -10.98
N THR A 272 7.56 12.20 -12.26
CA THR A 272 7.03 13.04 -13.36
C THR A 272 5.53 13.23 -13.24
N TYR A 273 4.82 12.16 -12.86
CA TYR A 273 3.35 12.15 -12.83
C TYR A 273 2.77 12.30 -11.42
N GLY A 274 3.60 12.60 -10.42
CA GLY A 274 3.16 12.83 -9.05
C GLY A 274 2.54 11.61 -8.37
N VAL A 275 2.83 10.40 -8.88
CA VAL A 275 2.33 9.16 -8.29
C VAL A 275 3.15 8.84 -7.04
N GLU A 276 2.49 8.39 -5.97
CA GLU A 276 3.20 7.97 -4.77
C GLU A 276 4.06 6.73 -5.02
N VAL A 277 5.35 6.81 -4.66
CA VAL A 277 6.33 5.71 -4.72
C VAL A 277 5.91 4.48 -3.92
N THR A 278 4.89 4.61 -3.07
CA THR A 278 4.42 3.62 -2.11
C THR A 278 3.23 2.79 -2.60
N SER A 279 2.81 2.90 -3.86
CA SER A 279 1.58 2.30 -4.43
C SER A 279 1.48 0.75 -4.36
N GLY A 280 2.48 0.07 -3.77
CA GLY A 280 2.46 -1.38 -3.52
C GLY A 280 2.66 -2.24 -4.78
N PRO A 281 2.29 -3.53 -4.74
CA PRO A 281 2.51 -4.47 -5.84
C PRO A 281 1.86 -4.08 -7.17
N ASN A 282 0.78 -3.29 -7.12
CA ASN A 282 0.03 -2.86 -8.30
C ASN A 282 0.71 -1.73 -9.09
N LEU A 283 1.77 -1.08 -8.51
CA LEU A 283 2.52 0.01 -9.13
C LEU A 283 2.91 -0.30 -10.59
N VAL A 284 3.40 -1.49 -10.84
CA VAL A 284 3.92 -1.89 -12.16
C VAL A 284 2.81 -2.07 -13.19
N PHE A 285 1.64 -2.55 -12.79
CA PHE A 285 0.55 -2.89 -13.72
C PHE A 285 -0.53 -1.81 -13.85
N LYS A 286 -0.74 -1.00 -12.82
CA LYS A 286 -1.73 0.09 -12.83
C LYS A 286 -1.10 1.44 -13.19
N THR A 287 0.11 1.71 -12.71
CA THR A 287 0.70 3.05 -12.74
C THR A 287 1.67 3.25 -13.91
N LEU A 288 2.52 2.27 -14.21
CA LEU A 288 3.56 2.45 -15.23
C LEU A 288 3.03 2.44 -16.67
N PRO A 289 2.02 1.65 -17.08
CA PRO A 289 1.58 1.62 -18.46
C PRO A 289 1.09 2.98 -19.01
N PRO A 290 0.21 3.74 -18.31
CA PRO A 290 -0.15 5.09 -18.76
C PRO A 290 1.06 6.02 -18.87
N LEU A 291 2.01 5.90 -17.92
CA LEU A 291 3.22 6.72 -17.91
C LEU A 291 4.10 6.46 -19.13
N PHE A 292 4.27 5.22 -19.51
CA PHE A 292 5.02 4.86 -20.72
C PHE A 292 4.31 5.35 -21.98
N ALA A 293 2.98 5.36 -21.99
CA ALA A 293 2.19 5.78 -23.14
C ALA A 293 2.39 7.25 -23.52
N THR A 294 2.77 8.11 -22.57
CA THR A 294 3.05 9.53 -22.81
C THR A 294 4.46 9.80 -23.36
N LEU A 295 5.35 8.81 -23.31
CA LEU A 295 6.72 8.94 -23.82
C LEU A 295 6.76 8.86 -25.36
N PRO A 296 7.71 9.53 -26.02
CA PRO A 296 7.96 9.34 -27.44
C PRO A 296 8.23 7.85 -27.74
N GLY A 297 7.42 7.21 -28.59
CA GLY A 297 7.50 5.77 -28.83
C GLY A 297 7.01 4.91 -27.65
N GLY A 298 6.19 5.43 -26.76
CA GLY A 298 5.74 4.81 -25.51
C GLY A 298 5.13 3.41 -25.66
N ARG A 299 4.48 3.12 -26.80
CA ARG A 299 4.01 1.76 -27.12
C ARG A 299 5.17 0.76 -27.17
N ILE A 300 6.30 1.14 -27.78
CA ILE A 300 7.51 0.29 -27.86
C ILE A 300 8.11 0.14 -26.46
N VAL A 301 8.17 1.22 -25.70
CA VAL A 301 8.66 1.24 -24.30
C VAL A 301 7.83 0.28 -23.43
N SER A 302 6.50 0.34 -23.52
CA SER A 302 5.60 -0.58 -22.82
C SER A 302 5.83 -2.04 -23.17
N VAL A 303 5.91 -2.35 -24.46
CA VAL A 303 6.19 -3.72 -24.94
C VAL A 303 7.52 -4.23 -24.41
N LEU A 304 8.59 -3.42 -24.50
CA LEU A 304 9.91 -3.78 -24.00
C LEU A 304 9.90 -3.99 -22.48
N PHE A 305 9.21 -3.15 -21.73
CA PHE A 305 9.09 -3.26 -20.29
C PHE A 305 8.39 -4.57 -19.87
N PHE A 306 7.28 -4.93 -20.49
CA PHE A 306 6.59 -6.18 -20.14
C PHE A 306 7.32 -7.43 -20.64
N ILE A 307 8.07 -7.36 -21.75
CA ILE A 307 9.01 -8.42 -22.18
C ILE A 307 10.14 -8.56 -21.16
N LEU A 308 10.66 -7.45 -20.63
CA LEU A 308 11.66 -7.45 -19.54
C LEU A 308 11.11 -8.20 -18.31
N LEU A 309 9.89 -7.86 -17.86
CA LEU A 309 9.24 -8.53 -16.73
C LEU A 309 9.05 -10.02 -16.99
N PHE A 310 8.63 -10.39 -18.18
CA PHE A 310 8.48 -11.79 -18.59
C PHE A 310 9.83 -12.54 -18.56
N PHE A 311 10.91 -11.96 -19.09
CA PHE A 311 12.24 -12.58 -19.05
C PHE A 311 12.74 -12.75 -17.61
N ALA A 312 12.55 -11.74 -16.77
CA ALA A 312 12.87 -11.82 -15.35
C ALA A 312 12.06 -12.93 -14.64
N ALA A 313 10.76 -13.01 -14.96
CA ALA A 313 9.87 -14.01 -14.36
C ALA A 313 10.28 -15.43 -14.75
N ILE A 314 10.47 -15.69 -16.05
CA ILE A 314 10.67 -17.05 -16.54
C ILE A 314 12.05 -17.59 -16.15
N THR A 315 13.09 -16.76 -16.12
CA THR A 315 14.45 -17.20 -15.72
C THR A 315 14.53 -17.58 -14.25
N SER A 316 13.81 -16.88 -13.37
CA SER A 316 13.74 -17.21 -11.93
C SER A 316 12.88 -18.46 -11.67
N SER A 317 11.76 -18.60 -12.38
CA SER A 317 10.88 -19.76 -12.20
C SER A 317 11.53 -21.08 -12.63
N PHE A 318 12.52 -21.05 -13.52
CA PHE A 318 13.28 -22.26 -13.88
C PHE A 318 13.92 -22.95 -12.69
N SER A 319 14.53 -22.18 -11.79
CA SER A 319 15.24 -22.75 -10.63
C SER A 319 14.28 -23.39 -9.63
N LEU A 320 13.12 -22.76 -9.40
CA LEU A 320 12.09 -23.25 -8.51
C LEU A 320 11.47 -24.55 -9.01
N LEU A 321 11.10 -24.57 -10.30
CA LEU A 321 10.51 -25.76 -10.92
C LEU A 321 11.54 -26.88 -11.07
N GLU A 322 12.81 -26.56 -11.36
CA GLU A 322 13.90 -27.55 -11.47
C GLU A 322 14.17 -28.24 -10.14
N ALA A 323 14.14 -27.50 -9.00
CA ALA A 323 14.32 -28.09 -7.67
C ALA A 323 13.29 -29.19 -7.40
N GLY A 324 12.01 -28.94 -7.72
CA GLY A 324 10.94 -29.94 -7.63
C GLY A 324 11.11 -31.10 -8.64
N GLY A 325 11.47 -30.77 -9.90
CA GLY A 325 11.68 -31.77 -10.96
C GLY A 325 12.83 -32.73 -10.66
N ALA A 326 13.95 -32.20 -10.15
CA ALA A 326 15.09 -33.01 -9.71
C ALA A 326 14.69 -33.92 -8.54
N TYR A 327 13.93 -33.40 -7.55
CA TYR A 327 13.45 -34.19 -6.43
C TYR A 327 12.58 -35.36 -6.87
N ILE A 328 11.53 -35.11 -7.64
CA ILE A 328 10.62 -36.18 -8.12
C ILE A 328 11.42 -37.20 -8.95
N GLY A 329 12.19 -36.75 -9.94
CA GLY A 329 12.93 -37.65 -10.84
C GLY A 329 13.96 -38.52 -10.12
N GLU A 330 14.69 -37.98 -9.14
CA GLU A 330 15.74 -38.72 -8.43
C GLU A 330 15.18 -39.63 -7.34
N GLU A 331 14.18 -39.18 -6.54
CA GLU A 331 13.62 -40.00 -5.47
C GLU A 331 12.81 -41.20 -5.99
N TRP A 332 12.10 -41.05 -7.09
CA TRP A 332 11.41 -42.19 -7.71
C TRP A 332 12.37 -43.20 -8.32
N LYS A 333 13.51 -42.75 -8.86
CA LYS A 333 14.56 -43.64 -9.35
C LYS A 333 15.17 -44.48 -8.26
N VAL A 334 15.43 -43.92 -7.07
CA VAL A 334 15.93 -44.63 -5.88
C VAL A 334 14.95 -45.71 -5.39
N LYS A 335 13.63 -45.49 -5.59
CA LYS A 335 12.58 -46.47 -5.28
C LYS A 335 12.34 -47.52 -6.37
N ASN A 336 13.29 -47.71 -7.31
CA ASN A 336 13.18 -48.60 -8.47
C ASN A 336 11.96 -48.37 -9.37
N LYS A 337 11.45 -47.14 -9.37
CA LYS A 337 10.35 -46.71 -10.26
C LYS A 337 10.80 -45.47 -11.04
N PRO A 338 11.66 -45.59 -12.04
CA PRO A 338 12.18 -44.44 -12.77
C PRO A 338 11.05 -43.69 -13.49
N ILE A 339 10.85 -42.46 -13.13
CA ILE A 339 9.98 -41.51 -13.85
C ILE A 339 10.87 -40.67 -14.77
N GLY A 340 10.50 -40.59 -16.06
CA GLY A 340 11.16 -39.69 -17.00
C GLY A 340 10.98 -38.22 -16.58
N ARG A 341 11.96 -37.37 -16.93
CA ARG A 341 11.93 -35.92 -16.65
C ARG A 341 10.61 -35.26 -17.04
N VAL A 342 10.10 -35.62 -18.20
CA VAL A 342 8.83 -35.06 -18.73
C VAL A 342 7.66 -35.37 -17.78
N TRP A 343 7.56 -36.61 -17.29
CA TRP A 343 6.49 -37.00 -16.39
C TRP A 343 6.61 -36.34 -15.01
N ALA A 344 7.84 -36.12 -14.53
CA ALA A 344 8.06 -35.35 -13.31
C ALA A 344 7.54 -33.91 -13.45
N LEU A 345 7.78 -33.28 -14.61
CA LEU A 345 7.28 -31.95 -14.92
C LEU A 345 5.75 -31.91 -15.11
N VAL A 346 5.15 -32.96 -15.68
CA VAL A 346 3.69 -33.08 -15.80
C VAL A 346 3.05 -33.15 -14.41
N ILE A 347 3.60 -33.94 -13.50
CA ILE A 347 3.14 -34.03 -12.11
C ILE A 347 3.22 -32.64 -11.44
N LEU A 348 4.34 -31.93 -11.60
CA LEU A 348 4.52 -30.59 -11.06
C LEU A 348 3.59 -29.56 -11.71
N PHE A 349 3.32 -29.67 -13.01
CA PHE A 349 2.36 -28.80 -13.69
C PHE A 349 0.98 -28.90 -13.04
N PHE A 350 0.48 -30.09 -12.73
CA PHE A 350 -0.80 -30.25 -12.05
C PHE A 350 -0.75 -29.81 -10.58
N LEU A 351 0.31 -30.16 -9.85
CA LEU A 351 0.43 -29.85 -8.43
C LEU A 351 0.60 -28.33 -8.22
N VAL A 352 1.56 -27.70 -8.87
CA VAL A 352 1.81 -26.27 -8.78
C VAL A 352 0.69 -25.49 -9.46
N GLY A 353 0.21 -25.96 -10.61
CA GLY A 353 -0.88 -25.34 -11.36
C GLY A 353 -2.17 -25.26 -10.55
N SER A 354 -2.53 -26.32 -9.82
CA SER A 354 -3.71 -26.31 -8.95
C SER A 354 -3.59 -25.22 -7.86
N LEU A 355 -2.44 -25.12 -7.21
CA LEU A 355 -2.21 -24.07 -6.20
C LEU A 355 -2.17 -22.67 -6.86
N SER A 356 -1.57 -22.55 -8.06
CA SER A 356 -1.54 -21.29 -8.81
C SER A 356 -2.94 -20.82 -9.19
N VAL A 357 -3.82 -21.74 -9.60
CA VAL A 357 -5.23 -21.43 -9.88
C VAL A 357 -5.94 -20.94 -8.62
N ILE A 358 -5.73 -21.59 -7.48
CA ILE A 358 -6.30 -21.16 -6.20
C ILE A 358 -5.76 -19.77 -5.81
N CYS A 359 -4.47 -19.52 -5.99
CA CYS A 359 -3.87 -18.19 -5.76
C CYS A 359 -4.50 -17.13 -6.68
N ALA A 360 -4.67 -17.42 -7.97
CA ALA A 360 -5.28 -16.49 -8.92
C ALA A 360 -6.74 -16.19 -8.57
N LEU A 361 -7.53 -17.23 -8.28
CA LEU A 361 -8.94 -17.09 -7.88
C LEU A 361 -9.12 -16.38 -6.52
N SER A 362 -8.12 -16.47 -5.63
CA SER A 362 -8.16 -15.77 -4.34
C SER A 362 -7.99 -14.25 -4.45
N GLN A 363 -7.54 -13.75 -5.62
CA GLN A 363 -7.40 -12.33 -5.90
C GLN A 363 -8.67 -11.70 -6.48
N ILE A 364 -9.66 -12.50 -6.87
CA ILE A 364 -10.96 -12.03 -7.36
C ILE A 364 -11.70 -11.32 -6.20
N GLU A 365 -12.28 -10.18 -6.49
CA GLU A 365 -13.06 -9.41 -5.53
C GLU A 365 -14.22 -10.24 -4.98
N GLY A 366 -14.39 -10.22 -3.64
CA GLY A 366 -15.41 -11.06 -2.95
C GLY A 366 -15.05 -12.54 -2.81
N SER A 367 -13.85 -12.97 -3.20
CA SER A 367 -13.41 -14.37 -3.07
C SER A 367 -13.41 -14.83 -1.60
N THR A 368 -14.00 -16.02 -1.37
CA THR A 368 -14.00 -16.71 -0.06
C THR A 368 -12.73 -17.51 0.20
N LEU A 369 -11.81 -17.57 -0.77
CA LEU A 369 -10.53 -18.32 -0.67
C LEU A 369 -9.54 -17.54 0.20
N LYS A 370 -9.73 -17.64 1.53
CA LYS A 370 -8.89 -16.97 2.54
C LYS A 370 -8.34 -17.96 3.55
N ILE A 371 -7.12 -17.72 4.03
CA ILE A 371 -6.45 -18.44 5.13
C ILE A 371 -6.04 -17.40 6.17
N LEU A 372 -6.50 -17.54 7.42
CA LEU A 372 -6.26 -16.59 8.51
C LEU A 372 -6.61 -15.13 8.15
N GLY A 373 -7.64 -14.91 7.33
CA GLY A 373 -8.06 -13.58 6.88
C GLY A 373 -7.34 -13.05 5.63
N PHE A 374 -6.22 -13.65 5.23
CA PHE A 374 -5.47 -13.29 4.01
C PHE A 374 -6.02 -14.03 2.78
N SER A 375 -5.94 -13.42 1.59
CA SER A 375 -6.09 -14.18 0.36
C SER A 375 -5.07 -15.33 0.32
N VAL A 376 -5.38 -16.44 -0.37
CA VAL A 376 -4.41 -17.56 -0.46
C VAL A 376 -3.10 -17.08 -1.09
N PHE A 377 -3.16 -16.14 -2.04
CA PHE A 377 -1.99 -15.53 -2.65
C PHE A 377 -1.13 -14.79 -1.61
N ASP A 378 -1.72 -13.86 -0.85
CA ASP A 378 -0.99 -13.06 0.14
C ASP A 378 -0.49 -13.93 1.32
N PHE A 379 -1.31 -14.90 1.74
CA PHE A 379 -0.89 -15.87 2.77
C PHE A 379 0.34 -16.68 2.33
N THR A 380 0.35 -17.16 1.09
CA THR A 380 1.48 -17.97 0.58
C THR A 380 2.75 -17.13 0.43
N ASP A 381 2.66 -15.86 -0.02
CA ASP A 381 3.83 -14.96 -0.04
C ASP A 381 4.33 -14.65 1.38
N MET A 382 3.44 -14.23 2.28
CA MET A 382 3.79 -13.90 3.67
C MET A 382 4.41 -15.10 4.39
N PHE A 383 3.76 -16.28 4.30
CA PHE A 383 4.21 -17.48 5.00
C PHE A 383 5.57 -18.00 4.50
N THR A 384 5.78 -18.00 3.19
CA THR A 384 7.08 -18.42 2.65
C THR A 384 8.16 -17.38 2.94
N SER A 385 7.92 -16.10 2.69
CA SER A 385 8.91 -15.03 2.82
C SER A 385 9.35 -14.80 4.26
N ASN A 386 8.40 -14.83 5.23
CA ASN A 386 8.70 -14.48 6.61
C ASN A 386 9.09 -15.70 7.49
N PHE A 387 8.73 -16.91 7.08
CA PHE A 387 8.97 -18.11 7.91
C PHE A 387 9.87 -19.14 7.24
N ILE A 388 9.50 -19.63 6.05
CA ILE A 388 10.19 -20.77 5.48
C ILE A 388 11.56 -20.39 4.94
N LEU A 389 11.69 -19.26 4.22
CA LEU A 389 12.99 -18.81 3.69
C LEU A 389 14.01 -18.54 4.80
N PRO A 390 13.67 -17.82 5.89
CA PRO A 390 14.58 -17.65 7.01
C PRO A 390 15.01 -18.99 7.63
N LEU A 391 14.08 -19.94 7.85
CA LEU A 391 14.41 -21.26 8.41
C LEU A 391 15.36 -22.03 7.53
N GLY A 392 15.17 -22.04 6.21
CA GLY A 392 16.09 -22.68 5.26
C GLY A 392 17.49 -22.05 5.34
N GLY A 393 17.58 -20.72 5.31
CA GLY A 393 18.84 -19.99 5.41
C GLY A 393 19.59 -20.24 6.72
N ILE A 394 18.88 -20.23 7.87
CA ILE A 394 19.46 -20.56 9.18
C ILE A 394 20.00 -21.99 9.16
N ALA A 395 19.20 -22.96 8.68
CA ALA A 395 19.60 -24.37 8.65
C ALA A 395 20.83 -24.59 7.76
N ALA A 396 20.90 -23.97 6.59
CA ALA A 396 22.07 -24.03 5.71
C ALA A 396 23.32 -23.46 6.40
N CYS A 397 23.20 -22.31 7.08
CA CYS A 397 24.29 -21.70 7.84
C CYS A 397 24.75 -22.56 9.03
N ILE A 398 23.82 -23.14 9.77
CA ILE A 398 24.16 -24.06 10.89
C ILE A 398 24.87 -25.30 10.36
N LEU A 399 24.37 -25.92 9.29
CA LEU A 399 24.99 -27.11 8.72
C LEU A 399 26.43 -26.82 8.29
N VAL A 400 26.66 -25.80 7.49
CA VAL A 400 27.99 -25.48 6.93
C VAL A 400 28.90 -24.82 7.97
N GLY A 401 28.38 -23.92 8.79
CA GLY A 401 29.19 -23.17 9.76
C GLY A 401 29.54 -23.92 11.01
N GLN A 402 28.68 -24.88 11.49
CA GLN A 402 28.83 -25.50 12.79
C GLN A 402 28.98 -27.04 12.74
N LEU A 403 28.31 -27.75 11.85
CA LEU A 403 28.21 -29.20 11.87
C LEU A 403 29.11 -29.90 10.84
N MET A 404 29.35 -29.31 9.67
CA MET A 404 30.25 -29.88 8.68
C MET A 404 31.72 -29.71 9.12
N ASP A 405 32.56 -30.69 8.76
CA ASP A 405 34.02 -30.60 8.98
C ASP A 405 34.57 -29.37 8.23
N ARG A 406 35.33 -28.56 8.96
CA ARG A 406 35.89 -27.30 8.46
C ARG A 406 36.75 -27.51 7.22
N ASN A 407 37.57 -28.59 7.16
CA ASN A 407 38.38 -28.86 5.99
C ASN A 407 37.53 -29.17 4.76
N VAL A 408 36.43 -29.92 4.96
CA VAL A 408 35.49 -30.22 3.87
C VAL A 408 34.88 -28.96 3.31
N VAL A 409 34.44 -28.03 4.17
CA VAL A 409 33.86 -26.75 3.77
C VAL A 409 34.91 -25.90 3.02
N PHE A 410 36.12 -25.79 3.55
CA PHE A 410 37.22 -25.06 2.91
C PHE A 410 37.62 -25.66 1.57
N ASN A 411 37.70 -26.96 1.44
CA ASN A 411 37.99 -27.64 0.18
C ASN A 411 36.95 -27.35 -0.88
N GLU A 412 35.67 -27.33 -0.51
CA GLU A 412 34.61 -26.91 -1.45
C GLU A 412 34.73 -25.43 -1.82
N LEU A 413 34.94 -24.52 -0.87
CA LEU A 413 35.03 -23.09 -1.13
C LEU A 413 36.25 -22.68 -1.93
N THR A 414 37.38 -23.39 -1.72
CA THR A 414 38.64 -23.15 -2.41
C THR A 414 38.81 -24.00 -3.66
N SER A 415 37.85 -24.86 -3.97
CA SER A 415 37.95 -25.83 -5.08
C SER A 415 39.23 -26.66 -4.97
N ASP A 416 39.39 -27.36 -3.84
CA ASP A 416 40.56 -28.17 -3.50
C ASP A 416 41.88 -27.38 -3.54
N GLY A 417 41.88 -26.11 -3.10
CA GLY A 417 43.06 -25.23 -2.99
C GLY A 417 43.38 -24.38 -4.21
N MET A 418 42.56 -24.44 -5.27
CA MET A 418 42.76 -23.61 -6.46
C MET A 418 42.52 -22.09 -6.20
N TYR A 419 41.75 -21.75 -5.18
CA TYR A 419 41.40 -20.37 -4.85
C TYR A 419 41.80 -20.00 -3.41
N SER A 420 41.97 -18.68 -3.16
CA SER A 420 42.41 -18.17 -1.85
C SER A 420 41.44 -18.50 -0.70
N ALA A 421 41.96 -19.01 0.38
CA ALA A 421 41.21 -19.35 1.59
C ALA A 421 40.87 -18.12 2.48
N LYS A 422 41.54 -16.94 2.29
CA LYS A 422 41.37 -15.80 3.19
C LYS A 422 39.93 -15.22 3.13
N VAL A 423 39.41 -14.99 1.93
CA VAL A 423 38.04 -14.48 1.74
C VAL A 423 37.01 -15.51 2.14
N SER A 424 37.27 -16.80 1.84
CA SER A 424 36.39 -17.91 2.24
C SER A 424 36.26 -18.01 3.76
N GLY A 425 37.35 -17.77 4.49
CA GLY A 425 37.38 -17.79 5.97
C GLY A 425 36.47 -16.74 6.60
N PHE A 426 36.44 -15.55 6.03
CA PHE A 426 35.55 -14.47 6.48
C PHE A 426 34.06 -14.84 6.30
N PHE A 427 33.67 -15.33 5.15
CA PHE A 427 32.30 -15.73 4.89
C PHE A 427 31.84 -16.94 5.74
N VAL A 428 32.72 -17.90 5.99
CA VAL A 428 32.44 -19.01 6.92
C VAL A 428 32.23 -18.51 8.36
N TRP A 429 33.02 -17.54 8.79
CA TRP A 429 32.84 -16.89 10.08
C TRP A 429 31.49 -16.19 10.20
N LEU A 430 31.07 -15.43 9.17
CA LEU A 430 29.75 -14.80 9.11
C LEU A 430 28.62 -15.86 9.14
N ALA A 431 28.71 -16.91 8.32
CA ALA A 431 27.73 -17.99 8.29
C ALA A 431 27.62 -18.72 9.63
N ARG A 432 28.73 -18.83 10.38
CA ARG A 432 28.77 -19.55 11.66
C ARG A 432 28.16 -18.76 12.81
N TYR A 433 28.40 -17.45 12.90
CA TYR A 433 28.09 -16.65 14.08
C TYR A 433 27.06 -15.54 13.82
N VAL A 434 27.14 -14.85 12.71
CA VAL A 434 26.37 -13.62 12.46
C VAL A 434 25.04 -13.94 11.76
N CYS A 435 25.11 -14.68 10.65
CA CYS A 435 23.92 -14.94 9.84
C CYS A 435 22.79 -15.64 10.62
N PRO A 436 23.03 -16.72 11.40
CA PRO A 436 21.94 -17.38 12.12
C PRO A 436 21.22 -16.47 13.11
N ILE A 437 21.96 -15.56 13.77
CA ILE A 437 21.40 -14.63 14.76
C ILE A 437 20.52 -13.59 14.05
N ILE A 438 21.03 -12.94 13.00
CA ILE A 438 20.29 -11.88 12.28
C ILE A 438 19.06 -12.45 11.59
N ILE A 439 19.16 -13.64 10.96
CA ILE A 439 18.04 -14.27 10.29
C ILE A 439 17.00 -14.76 11.32
N PHE A 440 17.43 -15.19 12.52
CA PHE A 440 16.52 -15.55 13.60
C PHE A 440 15.70 -14.34 14.09
N PHE A 441 16.29 -13.15 14.18
CA PHE A 441 15.53 -11.93 14.45
C PHE A 441 14.49 -11.63 13.37
N MET A 442 14.81 -11.85 12.10
CA MET A 442 13.83 -11.76 11.01
C MET A 442 12.67 -12.73 11.22
N PHE A 443 12.97 -13.98 11.59
CA PHE A 443 11.96 -15.01 11.84
C PHE A 443 11.03 -14.62 13.02
N ILE A 444 11.58 -14.10 14.12
CA ILE A 444 10.78 -13.65 15.27
C ILE A 444 9.86 -12.49 14.88
N ASN A 445 10.37 -11.49 14.16
CA ASN A 445 9.54 -10.39 13.67
C ASN A 445 8.47 -10.87 12.68
N GLY A 446 8.72 -11.96 11.95
CA GLY A 446 7.71 -12.60 11.12
C GLY A 446 6.53 -13.16 11.94
N LEU A 447 6.75 -13.63 13.18
CA LEU A 447 5.69 -14.08 14.09
C LEU A 447 4.73 -12.94 14.46
N ASP A 448 5.25 -11.73 14.65
CA ASP A 448 4.43 -10.54 14.89
C ASP A 448 3.51 -10.23 13.70
N SER A 449 3.89 -10.58 12.47
CA SER A 449 3.06 -10.37 11.28
C SER A 449 1.85 -11.32 11.19
N ILE A 450 1.85 -12.44 11.91
CA ILE A 450 0.67 -13.33 12.04
C ILE A 450 -0.30 -12.80 13.11
N HIS A 451 0.23 -12.22 14.20
CA HIS A 451 -0.57 -11.68 15.29
C HIS A 451 -1.08 -10.26 15.01
N ARG A 452 -0.53 -9.62 14.01
CA ARG A 452 -1.13 -8.49 13.33
C ARG A 452 -1.85 -9.07 12.12
N PRO A 453 -3.18 -9.33 12.19
CA PRO A 453 -3.91 -9.25 10.95
C PRO A 453 -3.44 -7.89 10.40
N GLN A 454 -2.80 -7.87 9.23
CA GLN A 454 -2.76 -6.61 8.51
C GLN A 454 -4.19 -6.11 8.60
N ALA A 455 -4.39 -4.97 9.24
CA ALA A 455 -5.60 -4.21 9.11
C ALA A 455 -5.67 -3.71 7.66
N SER A 456 -5.63 -4.65 6.76
CA SER A 456 -5.92 -4.60 5.36
C SER A 456 -6.84 -5.78 5.06
N GLU A 457 -8.01 -5.83 5.70
CA GLU A 457 -9.13 -5.72 4.79
C GLU A 457 -8.84 -4.40 4.09
N THR A 458 -8.24 -4.50 2.93
CA THR A 458 -8.22 -3.43 1.95
C THR A 458 -9.67 -3.00 1.94
N VAL A 459 -9.96 -1.85 2.55
CA VAL A 459 -11.27 -1.24 2.47
C VAL A 459 -11.56 -1.28 1.00
N SER A 460 -12.57 -2.05 0.60
CA SER A 460 -12.91 -2.24 -0.80
C SER A 460 -12.89 -0.86 -1.42
N ARG A 461 -11.92 -0.60 -2.32
CA ARG A 461 -11.58 0.76 -2.76
C ARG A 461 -12.60 1.27 -3.75
N ILE A 462 -13.87 1.10 -3.45
CA ILE A 462 -14.95 1.74 -4.16
C ILE A 462 -15.21 3.06 -3.44
N TYR A 463 -14.47 4.08 -3.87
CA TYR A 463 -14.72 5.43 -3.40
C TYR A 463 -16.10 5.89 -3.84
N PRO A 464 -16.83 6.63 -2.99
CA PRO A 464 -18.18 7.05 -3.27
C PRO A 464 -18.24 7.93 -4.51
N SER A 465 -19.15 7.60 -5.44
CA SER A 465 -19.52 8.48 -6.55
C SER A 465 -20.81 9.24 -6.26
N ALA A 466 -21.56 8.87 -5.21
CA ALA A 466 -22.75 9.58 -4.78
C ALA A 466 -23.00 9.43 -3.29
N GLU A 467 -23.45 10.50 -2.63
CA GLU A 467 -23.73 10.53 -1.19
C GLU A 467 -24.85 9.56 -0.79
N TYR A 468 -25.79 9.27 -1.68
CA TYR A 468 -26.91 8.33 -1.43
C TYR A 468 -26.55 6.85 -1.63
N GLN A 469 -25.35 6.51 -2.12
CA GLN A 469 -24.94 5.10 -2.21
C GLN A 469 -24.81 4.48 -0.82
N LYS A 470 -25.07 3.15 -0.71
CA LYS A 470 -24.98 2.46 0.59
C LYS A 470 -23.60 2.61 1.20
N ALA A 471 -23.52 3.22 2.39
CA ALA A 471 -22.28 3.33 3.16
C ALA A 471 -21.79 1.95 3.61
N GLU A 472 -20.49 1.70 3.50
CA GLU A 472 -19.87 0.44 3.90
C GLU A 472 -18.84 0.64 5.00
N VAL A 473 -17.97 1.65 4.86
CA VAL A 473 -16.91 1.94 5.83
C VAL A 473 -16.95 3.39 6.24
N ILE A 474 -16.95 3.63 7.54
CA ILE A 474 -17.06 4.96 8.15
C ILE A 474 -15.94 5.12 9.19
N LEU A 475 -15.25 6.27 9.19
CA LEU A 475 -14.35 6.69 10.25
C LEU A 475 -15.05 7.68 11.16
N MET A 476 -14.96 7.48 12.48
CA MET A 476 -15.58 8.31 13.51
C MET A 476 -14.60 8.52 14.68
N HIS A 477 -14.89 9.47 15.56
CA HIS A 477 -14.15 9.66 16.82
C HIS A 477 -15.11 9.90 17.98
N THR A 478 -15.11 9.01 18.93
CA THR A 478 -15.94 9.21 20.14
C THR A 478 -15.35 10.33 20.99
N PRO A 479 -16.15 11.36 21.34
CA PRO A 479 -15.71 12.44 22.23
C PRO A 479 -15.09 11.92 23.52
N GLY A 480 -13.94 12.45 23.90
CA GLY A 480 -13.20 12.06 25.09
C GLY A 480 -12.80 13.25 25.98
N GLU A 481 -11.88 12.99 26.90
CA GLU A 481 -11.42 14.01 27.86
C GLU A 481 -10.71 15.20 27.19
N GLU A 482 -10.25 15.09 25.93
CA GLU A 482 -9.68 16.18 25.14
C GLU A 482 -10.67 17.34 24.93
N LEU A 483 -11.98 17.09 25.06
CA LEU A 483 -13.01 18.13 24.94
C LEU A 483 -13.16 18.99 26.22
N PHE A 484 -12.60 18.54 27.34
CA PHE A 484 -12.83 19.21 28.62
C PHE A 484 -12.48 20.72 28.63
N GLN A 485 -11.37 21.10 28.00
CA GLN A 485 -10.95 22.49 27.92
C GLN A 485 -11.90 23.34 27.07
N ALA A 486 -12.46 22.77 26.00
CA ALA A 486 -13.42 23.46 25.16
C ALA A 486 -14.73 23.70 25.87
N VAL A 487 -15.21 22.74 26.68
CA VAL A 487 -16.42 22.94 27.52
C VAL A 487 -16.23 23.97 28.60
N ALA A 488 -15.01 24.17 29.06
CA ALA A 488 -14.69 25.22 30.06
C ALA A 488 -14.88 26.65 29.50
N HIS A 489 -14.73 26.81 28.17
CA HIS A 489 -15.05 28.06 27.46
C HIS A 489 -15.60 27.71 26.05
N PRO A 490 -16.89 27.35 25.92
CA PRO A 490 -17.46 26.80 24.69
C PRO A 490 -17.20 27.65 23.45
N ALA A 491 -17.46 28.92 23.47
CA ALA A 491 -17.25 29.79 22.33
C ALA A 491 -15.82 29.81 21.79
N ALA A 492 -14.81 29.76 22.67
CA ALA A 492 -13.39 29.64 22.29
C ALA A 492 -13.07 28.27 21.71
N GLY A 493 -13.76 27.22 22.17
CA GLY A 493 -13.64 25.85 21.68
C GLY A 493 -14.42 25.57 20.39
N LEU A 494 -15.09 26.57 19.82
CA LEU A 494 -16.02 26.44 18.68
C LEU A 494 -17.27 25.60 19.03
N PHE A 495 -17.82 25.82 20.23
CA PHE A 495 -19.06 25.21 20.71
C PHE A 495 -20.11 26.27 21.04
N GLU A 496 -21.39 25.91 20.91
CA GLU A 496 -22.52 26.82 21.18
C GLU A 496 -22.68 27.12 22.69
N ASP A 497 -22.57 26.05 23.48
CA ASP A 497 -22.88 26.11 24.90
C ASP A 497 -22.15 24.98 25.66
N TYR A 498 -22.23 25.00 27.00
CA TYR A 498 -21.75 23.91 27.83
C TYR A 498 -22.52 22.62 27.57
N PHE A 499 -21.82 21.49 27.57
CA PHE A 499 -22.40 20.17 27.47
C PHE A 499 -21.62 19.14 28.31
N ASP A 500 -22.28 18.04 28.62
CA ASP A 500 -21.70 16.93 29.36
C ASP A 500 -20.95 16.00 28.41
N VAL A 501 -19.63 15.97 28.47
CA VAL A 501 -18.75 15.16 27.60
C VAL A 501 -19.05 13.67 27.73
N SER A 502 -19.38 13.18 28.95
CA SER A 502 -19.72 11.78 29.19
C SER A 502 -21.04 11.40 28.51
N LYS A 503 -22.02 12.31 28.50
CA LYS A 503 -23.29 12.09 27.79
C LYS A 503 -23.08 12.17 26.28
N ALA A 504 -22.31 13.14 25.80
CA ALA A 504 -21.96 13.23 24.40
C ALA A 504 -21.27 11.97 23.89
N ALA A 505 -20.35 11.38 24.67
CA ALA A 505 -19.72 10.11 24.33
C ALA A 505 -20.73 8.97 24.20
N LYS A 506 -21.69 8.84 25.12
CA LYS A 506 -22.75 7.81 25.06
C LYS A 506 -23.71 8.01 23.89
N GLU A 507 -24.08 9.27 23.58
CA GLU A 507 -24.88 9.59 22.41
C GLU A 507 -24.16 9.17 21.13
N HIS A 508 -22.85 9.42 21.05
CA HIS A 508 -22.00 9.05 19.92
C HIS A 508 -21.82 7.52 19.81
N GLU A 509 -21.59 6.82 20.91
CA GLU A 509 -21.53 5.35 20.95
C GLU A 509 -22.85 4.72 20.48
N TYR A 510 -23.99 5.29 20.90
CA TYR A 510 -25.31 4.85 20.40
C TYR A 510 -25.41 5.04 18.89
N TYR A 511 -24.91 6.18 18.35
CA TYR A 511 -24.89 6.42 16.92
C TYR A 511 -24.04 5.38 16.18
N ILE A 512 -22.83 5.09 16.66
CA ILE A 512 -21.97 4.02 16.11
C ILE A 512 -22.74 2.70 16.04
N GLY A 513 -23.36 2.27 17.14
CA GLY A 513 -24.13 1.02 17.18
C GLY A 513 -25.28 1.00 16.16
N ARG A 514 -25.96 2.13 15.94
CA ARG A 514 -27.01 2.24 14.92
C ARG A 514 -26.47 2.07 13.49
N LEU A 515 -25.32 2.63 13.19
CA LEU A 515 -24.65 2.49 11.90
C LEU A 515 -24.21 1.04 11.66
N GLU A 516 -23.62 0.38 12.64
CA GLU A 516 -23.21 -1.03 12.55
C GLU A 516 -24.42 -1.95 12.31
N HIS A 517 -25.57 -1.67 12.89
CA HIS A 517 -26.82 -2.43 12.63
C HIS A 517 -27.32 -2.29 11.18
N THR A 518 -26.91 -1.26 10.45
CA THR A 518 -27.21 -1.15 9.00
C THR A 518 -26.25 -1.96 8.12
N GLY A 519 -25.22 -2.57 8.74
CA GLY A 519 -24.17 -3.34 8.08
C GLY A 519 -22.98 -2.47 7.66
N CYS A 520 -22.86 -1.23 8.15
CA CYS A 520 -21.67 -0.42 8.01
C CYS A 520 -20.56 -0.92 8.96
N LYS A 521 -19.34 -0.93 8.50
CA LYS A 521 -18.17 -1.12 9.35
C LYS A 521 -17.69 0.23 9.86
N VAL A 522 -17.71 0.43 11.17
CA VAL A 522 -17.27 1.68 11.78
C VAL A 522 -15.90 1.48 12.42
N TYR A 523 -14.96 2.37 12.10
CA TYR A 523 -13.67 2.49 12.78
C TYR A 523 -13.68 3.75 13.62
N THR A 524 -13.24 3.67 14.87
CA THR A 524 -13.01 4.86 15.68
C THR A 524 -11.53 5.23 15.68
N ILE A 525 -11.22 6.54 15.73
CA ILE A 525 -9.84 7.03 15.80
C ILE A 525 -9.13 6.42 17.00
N ASN A 526 -9.79 6.35 18.15
CA ASN A 526 -9.21 5.74 19.37
C ASN A 526 -8.85 4.27 19.15
N GLN A 527 -9.73 3.48 18.49
CA GLN A 527 -9.43 2.10 18.14
C GLN A 527 -8.21 2.04 17.20
N VAL A 528 -8.20 2.83 16.15
CA VAL A 528 -7.10 2.86 15.17
C VAL A 528 -5.77 3.26 15.83
N LEU A 529 -5.75 4.28 16.71
CA LEU A 529 -4.55 4.66 17.47
C LEU A 529 -4.07 3.51 18.37
N ASN A 530 -4.99 2.80 19.04
CA ASN A 530 -4.64 1.64 19.86
C ASN A 530 -4.10 0.45 19.04
N GLU A 531 -4.46 0.32 17.79
CA GLU A 531 -3.97 -0.72 16.87
C GLU A 531 -2.65 -0.36 16.19
N MET A 532 -2.28 0.93 16.10
CA MET A 532 -1.04 1.40 15.49
C MET A 532 0.20 0.82 16.18
N SER A 533 1.32 0.71 15.47
CA SER A 533 2.61 0.38 16.07
C SER A 533 3.06 1.47 17.06
N LYS A 534 3.84 1.09 18.09
CA LYS A 534 4.40 2.06 19.02
C LYS A 534 5.25 3.13 18.31
N ASP A 535 5.96 2.73 17.27
CA ASP A 535 6.80 3.63 16.47
C ASP A 535 5.97 4.66 15.71
N SER A 536 4.85 4.25 15.09
CA SER A 536 3.92 5.19 14.43
C SER A 536 3.31 6.18 15.41
N LEU A 537 2.91 5.70 16.59
CA LEU A 537 2.43 6.57 17.67
C LEU A 537 3.51 7.53 18.15
N ALA A 538 4.75 7.06 18.30
CA ALA A 538 5.88 7.89 18.75
C ALA A 538 6.16 9.04 17.76
N ILE A 539 6.10 8.77 16.44
CA ILE A 539 6.27 9.81 15.42
C ILE A 539 5.16 10.85 15.52
N LEU A 540 3.91 10.44 15.66
CA LEU A 540 2.76 11.35 15.77
C LEU A 540 2.78 12.13 17.09
N ALA A 541 3.14 11.48 18.20
CA ALA A 541 3.31 12.12 19.50
C ALA A 541 4.48 13.12 19.50
N TYR A 542 5.58 12.80 18.79
CA TYR A 542 6.69 13.73 18.63
C TYR A 542 6.27 15.03 17.93
N GLN A 543 5.37 14.96 16.96
CA GLN A 543 4.80 16.14 16.29
C GLN A 543 3.81 16.90 17.20
N SER A 544 3.26 16.25 18.21
CA SER A 544 2.23 16.80 19.11
C SER A 544 2.79 17.40 20.40
N LEU A 545 3.96 16.96 20.86
CA LEU A 545 4.62 17.49 22.06
C LEU A 545 5.49 18.69 21.68
N THR A 546 5.39 19.78 22.44
CA THR A 546 6.21 20.99 22.23
C THR A 546 6.94 21.37 23.51
N TYR A 547 8.24 21.67 23.39
CA TYR A 547 9.02 22.32 24.43
C TYR A 547 9.33 23.76 24.00
N GLU A 548 9.26 24.71 24.94
CA GLU A 548 9.61 26.12 24.75
C GLU A 548 10.63 26.55 25.84
N PRO A 549 11.92 26.71 25.54
CA PRO A 549 12.57 26.50 24.24
C PRO A 549 12.62 25.03 23.83
N GLU A 550 12.73 24.78 22.52
CA GLU A 550 12.72 23.43 21.99
C GLU A 550 13.98 22.66 22.43
N ASP A 551 13.82 21.48 23.01
CA ASP A 551 14.87 20.53 23.36
C ASP A 551 14.64 19.18 22.64
N TYR A 552 15.18 19.08 21.44
CA TYR A 552 14.99 17.90 20.58
C TYR A 552 15.53 16.60 21.18
N ALA A 553 16.67 16.68 21.89
CA ALA A 553 17.31 15.49 22.48
C ALA A 553 16.47 14.92 23.64
N TYR A 554 16.02 15.79 24.51
CA TYR A 554 15.17 15.41 25.64
C TYR A 554 13.79 14.94 25.17
N LYS A 555 13.20 15.63 24.20
CA LYS A 555 11.93 15.25 23.56
C LYS A 555 11.99 13.84 22.98
N HIS A 556 13.04 13.51 22.22
CA HIS A 556 13.25 12.15 21.71
C HIS A 556 13.34 11.11 22.82
N LYS A 557 14.09 11.41 23.87
CA LYS A 557 14.21 10.50 25.01
C LYS A 557 12.85 10.21 25.64
N VAL A 558 12.10 11.27 25.98
CA VAL A 558 10.80 11.15 26.64
C VAL A 558 9.79 10.37 25.79
N ILE A 559 9.69 10.69 24.51
CA ILE A 559 8.78 9.99 23.57
C ILE A 559 9.11 8.48 23.47
N ASN A 560 10.37 8.11 23.43
CA ASN A 560 10.78 6.70 23.36
C ASN A 560 10.48 5.93 24.65
N GLU A 561 10.52 6.61 25.81
CA GLU A 561 10.23 6.03 27.12
C GLU A 561 8.72 5.93 27.40
N MET A 562 7.87 6.75 26.77
CA MET A 562 6.42 6.78 26.96
C MET A 562 5.77 5.42 26.72
N SER A 563 4.76 5.12 27.51
CA SER A 563 3.84 4.01 27.26
C SER A 563 2.97 4.29 26.02
N ARG A 564 2.30 3.28 25.49
CA ARG A 564 1.34 3.46 24.39
C ARG A 564 0.24 4.45 24.77
N GLU A 565 -0.29 4.33 25.96
CA GLU A 565 -1.35 5.20 26.49
C GLU A 565 -0.89 6.67 26.61
N ASP A 566 0.35 6.89 27.07
CA ASP A 566 0.91 8.24 27.16
C ASP A 566 1.17 8.86 25.79
N LEU A 567 1.60 8.06 24.80
CA LEU A 567 1.73 8.52 23.42
C LEU A 567 0.37 8.95 22.84
N ILE A 568 -0.70 8.17 23.06
CA ILE A 568 -2.05 8.52 22.59
C ILE A 568 -2.55 9.79 23.30
N ARG A 569 -2.35 9.91 24.62
CA ARG A 569 -2.64 11.15 25.36
C ARG A 569 -1.87 12.32 24.78
N CYS A 570 -0.57 12.18 24.56
CA CYS A 570 0.25 13.21 23.95
C CYS A 570 -0.30 13.68 22.59
N ILE A 571 -0.78 12.75 21.76
CA ILE A 571 -1.38 13.06 20.45
C ILE A 571 -2.68 13.87 20.61
N LEU A 572 -3.58 13.46 21.50
CA LEU A 572 -4.90 14.07 21.66
C LEU A 572 -4.88 15.39 22.41
N TYR A 573 -3.99 15.52 23.42
CA TYR A 573 -3.91 16.71 24.28
C TYR A 573 -2.87 17.73 23.84
N ARG A 574 -1.89 17.36 23.02
CA ARG A 574 -0.84 18.23 22.47
C ARG A 574 -0.19 19.12 23.54
N PRO A 575 0.53 18.54 24.51
CA PRO A 575 1.12 19.31 25.60
C PRO A 575 2.22 20.24 25.10
N ILE A 576 2.23 21.46 25.65
CA ILE A 576 3.25 22.49 25.45
C ILE A 576 3.91 22.73 26.81
N ILE A 577 5.19 22.46 26.93
CA ILE A 577 5.96 22.58 28.15
C ILE A 577 6.90 23.77 28.04
N GLN A 578 6.55 24.86 28.66
CA GLN A 578 7.36 26.09 28.67
C GLN A 578 8.35 26.02 29.85
N LEU A 579 9.65 25.94 29.51
CA LEU A 579 10.74 25.80 30.48
C LEU A 579 11.37 27.17 30.81
N SER A 580 11.73 27.37 32.04
CA SER A 580 12.52 28.54 32.51
C SER A 580 13.59 28.10 33.47
N GLU A 581 14.80 28.65 33.31
CA GLU A 581 15.89 28.42 34.26
C GLU A 581 15.58 29.05 35.62
N THR A 582 15.95 28.38 36.70
CA THR A 582 15.79 28.85 38.07
C THR A 582 16.93 28.36 38.96
N ASP A 583 17.30 29.15 39.94
CA ASP A 583 18.28 28.75 40.98
C ASP A 583 17.65 27.83 42.04
N LYS A 584 16.37 27.47 41.88
CA LYS A 584 15.62 26.68 42.87
C LYS A 584 15.42 25.26 42.36
N ASN A 585 15.13 24.34 43.24
CA ASN A 585 14.79 22.92 42.98
C ASN A 585 15.78 22.22 42.05
N THR A 586 15.31 21.78 40.86
CA THR A 586 16.10 21.06 39.87
C THR A 586 16.85 21.97 38.91
N GLY A 587 16.85 23.28 39.09
CA GLY A 587 17.43 24.28 38.20
C GLY A 587 16.50 24.69 37.06
N VAL A 588 15.34 24.04 36.90
CA VAL A 588 14.35 24.33 35.86
C VAL A 588 12.95 24.34 36.45
N GLU A 589 12.15 25.32 36.07
CA GLU A 589 10.70 25.37 36.32
C GLU A 589 9.93 25.25 34.99
N ALA A 590 8.73 24.69 35.04
CA ALA A 590 7.89 24.47 33.84
C ALA A 590 6.48 25.05 34.02
N VAL A 591 5.98 25.68 32.98
CA VAL A 591 4.55 25.99 32.81
C VAL A 591 3.97 25.01 31.80
N TYR A 592 2.90 24.33 32.16
CA TYR A 592 2.23 23.37 31.33
C TYR A 592 1.02 23.99 30.63
N ARG A 593 0.96 23.89 29.30
CA ARG A 593 -0.19 24.25 28.47
C ARG A 593 -0.61 23.07 27.65
N GLN A 594 -1.81 23.12 27.15
CA GLN A 594 -2.35 22.09 26.22
C GLN A 594 -3.09 22.78 25.09
N ASP A 595 -3.02 22.16 23.88
CA ASP A 595 -3.74 22.56 22.68
C ASP A 595 -4.52 21.34 22.14
N PRO A 596 -5.54 20.84 22.90
CA PRO A 596 -6.20 19.58 22.64
C PRO A 596 -7.01 19.60 21.35
N LEU A 597 -7.18 18.43 20.73
CA LEU A 597 -7.94 18.25 19.50
C LEU A 597 -9.45 18.20 19.79
N THR A 598 -10.01 19.31 20.25
CA THR A 598 -11.38 19.40 20.78
C THR A 598 -12.48 19.15 19.75
N ASN A 599 -12.22 19.37 18.46
CA ASN A 599 -13.18 19.18 17.37
C ASN A 599 -12.91 17.93 16.53
N LEU A 600 -12.01 17.03 16.96
CA LEU A 600 -11.64 15.81 16.22
C LEU A 600 -12.82 14.87 15.98
N TYR A 601 -13.88 14.91 16.80
CA TYR A 601 -15.05 14.06 16.62
C TYR A 601 -15.91 14.46 15.39
N PHE A 602 -15.69 15.63 14.79
CA PHE A 602 -16.19 16.00 13.49
C PHE A 602 -15.24 15.50 12.40
N THR A 603 -15.25 14.19 12.18
CA THR A 603 -14.33 13.50 11.28
C THR A 603 -14.58 13.77 9.79
N ARG A 604 -15.66 14.45 9.44
CA ARG A 604 -15.98 14.87 8.07
C ARG A 604 -14.98 15.88 7.52
N ASP A 605 -14.52 16.81 8.34
CA ASP A 605 -13.94 18.06 7.85
C ASP A 605 -12.48 17.94 7.38
N GLN A 606 -11.69 16.99 7.93
CA GLN A 606 -10.26 16.91 7.67
C GLN A 606 -9.91 16.36 6.28
N SER A 607 -10.91 15.82 5.53
CA SER A 607 -10.69 15.24 4.21
C SER A 607 -11.99 15.16 3.40
N ILE A 608 -11.85 15.06 2.08
CA ILE A 608 -12.94 14.68 1.18
C ILE A 608 -12.64 13.34 0.53
N VAL A 609 -13.69 12.59 0.19
CA VAL A 609 -13.55 11.32 -0.53
C VAL A 609 -14.25 11.44 -1.87
N THR A 610 -13.45 11.58 -2.93
CA THR A 610 -13.92 11.66 -4.32
C THR A 610 -13.87 10.31 -5.01
N PRO A 611 -14.48 10.12 -6.17
CA PRO A 611 -14.31 8.89 -6.96
C PRO A 611 -12.85 8.56 -7.31
N CYS A 612 -11.96 9.56 -7.33
CA CYS A 612 -10.52 9.36 -7.55
C CYS A 612 -9.80 8.84 -6.31
N GLY A 613 -10.27 9.19 -5.11
CA GLY A 613 -9.62 8.82 -3.85
C GLY A 613 -9.83 9.82 -2.73
N VAL A 614 -9.08 9.62 -1.65
CA VAL A 614 -9.09 10.51 -0.48
C VAL A 614 -8.18 11.70 -0.72
N ILE A 615 -8.69 12.90 -0.47
CA ILE A 615 -7.96 14.16 -0.55
C ILE A 615 -7.93 14.77 0.87
N MET A 616 -6.73 15.02 1.38
CA MET A 616 -6.58 15.67 2.68
C MET A 616 -6.90 17.15 2.58
N GLY A 617 -7.75 17.61 3.47
CA GLY A 617 -8.11 19.00 3.62
C GLY A 617 -7.00 19.84 4.23
N ARG A 618 -7.26 21.14 4.29
CA ARG A 618 -6.53 22.12 5.08
C ARG A 618 -7.56 23.00 5.79
N MET A 619 -7.57 22.88 7.12
CA MET A 619 -8.56 23.59 7.94
C MET A 619 -8.34 25.09 7.89
N ASN A 620 -9.42 25.86 7.78
CA ASN A 620 -9.38 27.31 7.86
C ASN A 620 -9.11 27.77 9.30
N SER A 621 -9.60 27.02 10.28
CA SER A 621 -9.29 27.27 11.70
C SER A 621 -7.92 26.69 12.04
N LEU A 622 -6.99 27.54 12.53
CA LEU A 622 -5.68 27.11 13.04
C LEU A 622 -5.79 26.11 14.19
N GLN A 623 -6.78 26.28 15.05
CA GLN A 623 -7.07 25.38 16.16
C GLN A 623 -7.33 23.94 15.72
N ARG A 624 -7.89 23.75 14.53
CA ARG A 624 -8.22 22.43 13.96
C ARG A 624 -7.14 21.87 13.00
N ALA A 625 -6.13 22.67 12.68
CA ALA A 625 -5.13 22.32 11.67
C ALA A 625 -4.40 21.00 11.94
N SER A 626 -4.16 20.69 13.23
CA SER A 626 -3.45 19.48 13.67
C SER A 626 -4.27 18.21 13.55
N GLU A 627 -5.61 18.30 13.48
CA GLU A 627 -6.52 17.15 13.31
C GLU A 627 -6.23 16.40 12.01
N VAL A 628 -5.86 17.13 10.95
CA VAL A 628 -5.58 16.57 9.62
C VAL A 628 -4.46 15.52 9.66
N ASN A 629 -3.42 15.73 10.48
CA ASN A 629 -2.34 14.76 10.61
C ASN A 629 -2.81 13.47 11.29
N VAL A 630 -3.61 13.55 12.32
CA VAL A 630 -4.16 12.37 13.01
C VAL A 630 -4.98 11.53 12.04
N ILE A 631 -5.88 12.15 11.27
CA ILE A 631 -6.70 11.47 10.26
C ILE A 631 -5.82 10.82 9.17
N ARG A 632 -4.75 11.51 8.73
CA ARG A 632 -3.82 10.95 7.75
C ARG A 632 -3.15 9.66 8.26
N TYR A 633 -2.70 9.66 9.52
CA TYR A 633 -2.11 8.46 10.13
C TYR A 633 -3.15 7.34 10.30
N CYS A 634 -4.40 7.68 10.63
CA CYS A 634 -5.50 6.71 10.67
C CYS A 634 -5.74 6.10 9.29
N TYR A 635 -5.80 6.89 8.24
CA TYR A 635 -5.92 6.39 6.86
C TYR A 635 -4.75 5.47 6.48
N SER A 636 -3.52 5.88 6.79
CA SER A 636 -2.33 5.07 6.53
C SER A 636 -2.40 3.70 7.22
N HIS A 637 -2.86 3.67 8.49
CA HIS A 637 -3.06 2.43 9.23
C HIS A 637 -4.14 1.55 8.59
N LEU A 638 -5.24 2.13 8.12
CA LEU A 638 -6.33 1.44 7.41
C LEU A 638 -5.97 1.06 5.96
N GLY A 639 -4.73 1.28 5.54
CA GLY A 639 -4.27 0.97 4.19
C GLY A 639 -4.79 1.94 3.13
N ILE A 640 -5.38 3.08 3.55
CA ILE A 640 -5.91 4.12 2.67
C ILE A 640 -4.82 5.17 2.48
N ARG A 641 -4.56 5.53 1.24
CA ARG A 641 -3.58 6.56 0.90
C ARG A 641 -4.29 7.76 0.29
N PRO A 642 -4.19 8.92 0.94
CA PRO A 642 -4.65 10.16 0.31
C PRO A 642 -3.90 10.39 -1.01
N ILE A 643 -4.64 10.77 -2.04
CA ILE A 643 -4.07 11.03 -3.38
C ILE A 643 -3.56 12.46 -3.52
N TYR A 644 -4.02 13.37 -2.66
CA TYR A 644 -3.64 14.77 -2.67
C TYR A 644 -3.81 15.41 -1.29
N GLN A 645 -3.11 16.51 -1.05
CA GLN A 645 -3.31 17.40 0.08
C GLN A 645 -3.34 18.83 -0.39
N VAL A 646 -4.40 19.55 -0.03
CA VAL A 646 -4.51 20.98 -0.27
C VAL A 646 -3.42 21.73 0.50
N ASN A 647 -2.70 22.64 -0.20
CA ASN A 647 -1.58 23.37 0.36
C ASN A 647 -1.53 24.80 -0.20
N GLY A 648 -0.65 25.64 0.35
CA GLY A 648 -0.44 27.03 -0.07
C GLY A 648 -1.29 28.04 0.67
N GLU A 649 -0.91 29.31 0.57
CA GLU A 649 -1.57 30.42 1.25
C GLU A 649 -2.99 30.64 0.71
N GLY A 650 -3.96 30.84 1.58
CA GLY A 650 -5.37 31.06 1.22
C GLY A 650 -6.12 29.84 0.69
N ALA A 651 -5.46 28.67 0.56
CA ALA A 651 -6.11 27.44 0.13
C ALA A 651 -6.63 26.67 1.36
N TYR A 652 -7.95 26.63 1.55
CA TYR A 652 -8.62 25.90 2.61
C TYR A 652 -9.69 25.00 2.04
N LEU A 653 -9.77 23.74 2.55
CA LEU A 653 -10.75 22.73 2.16
C LEU A 653 -11.21 21.99 3.40
N GLU A 654 -12.52 22.02 3.66
CA GLU A 654 -13.18 21.26 4.73
C GLU A 654 -14.25 20.34 4.13
N GLY A 655 -14.33 19.09 4.63
CA GLY A 655 -15.10 18.02 3.99
C GLY A 655 -16.62 18.17 4.05
N GLY A 656 -17.15 19.01 4.95
CA GLY A 656 -18.56 19.34 4.99
C GLY A 656 -19.07 20.12 3.76
N ASP A 657 -18.15 20.69 2.96
CA ASP A 657 -18.45 21.37 1.72
C ASP A 657 -18.51 20.46 0.49
N TYR A 658 -18.17 19.16 0.61
CA TYR A 658 -18.12 18.25 -0.53
C TYR A 658 -19.21 17.18 -0.49
N LEU A 659 -20.05 17.12 -1.52
CA LEU A 659 -21.13 16.15 -1.68
C LEU A 659 -21.09 15.54 -3.11
N PRO A 660 -20.66 14.28 -3.29
CA PRO A 660 -20.73 13.62 -4.58
C PRO A 660 -22.18 13.25 -4.94
N CYS A 661 -22.57 13.46 -6.20
CA CYS A 661 -23.93 13.25 -6.67
C CYS A 661 -23.93 12.55 -8.05
N SER A 662 -23.73 11.23 -8.09
CA SER A 662 -23.72 10.38 -9.28
C SER A 662 -22.65 10.75 -10.31
N THR A 663 -22.94 11.66 -11.22
CA THR A 663 -22.04 12.15 -12.29
C THR A 663 -21.51 13.56 -12.03
N VAL A 664 -21.84 14.11 -10.86
CA VAL A 664 -21.54 15.49 -10.50
C VAL A 664 -20.89 15.56 -9.13
N SER A 665 -19.84 16.36 -8.99
CA SER A 665 -19.30 16.80 -7.70
C SER A 665 -19.91 18.15 -7.32
N LEU A 666 -20.58 18.22 -6.16
CA LEU A 666 -20.98 19.50 -5.56
C LEU A 666 -19.90 19.90 -4.56
N ILE A 667 -19.45 21.17 -4.65
CA ILE A 667 -18.51 21.71 -3.67
C ILE A 667 -18.89 23.11 -3.26
N GLY A 668 -19.05 23.35 -1.96
CA GLY A 668 -19.28 24.65 -1.38
C GLY A 668 -18.04 25.55 -1.50
N CYS A 669 -18.23 26.81 -1.79
CA CYS A 669 -17.21 27.85 -1.76
C CYS A 669 -17.73 29.01 -0.90
N GLY A 670 -17.15 29.16 0.29
CA GLY A 670 -17.68 30.10 1.28
C GLY A 670 -16.74 30.33 2.44
N MET A 671 -17.24 30.19 3.65
CA MET A 671 -16.53 30.50 4.90
C MET A 671 -15.32 29.56 5.14
N ARG A 672 -15.46 28.27 4.80
CA ARG A 672 -14.49 27.22 5.17
C ARG A 672 -13.68 26.71 3.99
N THR A 673 -14.30 26.59 2.83
CA THR A 673 -13.62 26.15 1.61
C THR A 673 -13.48 27.33 0.65
N THR A 674 -12.28 27.50 0.12
CA THR A 674 -11.93 28.65 -0.72
C THR A 674 -11.79 28.26 -2.19
N GLN A 675 -11.99 29.26 -3.09
CA GLN A 675 -11.78 29.06 -4.53
C GLN A 675 -10.37 28.57 -4.85
N VAL A 676 -9.34 29.05 -4.12
CA VAL A 676 -7.94 28.65 -4.33
C VAL A 676 -7.76 27.13 -4.11
N ALA A 677 -8.44 26.56 -3.12
CA ALA A 677 -8.41 25.12 -2.92
C ALA A 677 -9.18 24.37 -4.01
N ILE A 678 -10.35 24.88 -4.41
CA ILE A 678 -11.16 24.29 -5.50
C ILE A 678 -10.37 24.31 -6.82
N ASP A 679 -9.66 25.38 -7.11
CA ASP A 679 -8.82 25.50 -8.32
C ASP A 679 -7.71 24.41 -8.33
N GLN A 680 -7.07 24.13 -7.18
CA GLN A 680 -6.11 23.04 -7.08
C GLN A 680 -6.74 21.68 -7.42
N LEU A 681 -7.99 21.45 -7.00
CA LEU A 681 -8.67 20.18 -7.30
C LEU A 681 -9.07 20.10 -8.79
N LEU A 682 -9.51 21.19 -9.39
CA LEU A 682 -9.82 21.27 -10.82
C LEU A 682 -8.58 21.12 -11.69
N GLU A 683 -7.47 21.77 -11.31
CA GLU A 683 -6.20 21.73 -12.04
C GLU A 683 -5.49 20.36 -11.98
N ASN A 684 -5.77 19.55 -10.96
CA ASN A 684 -5.17 18.23 -10.77
C ASN A 684 -6.15 17.07 -11.06
N ASP A 685 -7.32 17.35 -11.65
CA ASP A 685 -8.35 16.36 -12.04
C ASP A 685 -8.77 15.43 -10.88
N LEU A 686 -9.00 15.99 -9.69
CA LEU A 686 -9.19 15.23 -8.47
C LEU A 686 -10.66 14.95 -8.13
N PHE A 687 -11.61 15.50 -8.85
CA PHE A 687 -13.04 15.30 -8.57
C PHE A 687 -13.58 13.95 -9.05
N GLY A 688 -13.04 13.42 -10.15
CA GLY A 688 -13.46 12.15 -10.73
C GLY A 688 -14.85 12.11 -11.38
N HIS A 689 -15.51 13.27 -11.49
CA HIS A 689 -16.76 13.43 -12.21
C HIS A 689 -16.57 14.39 -13.40
N ASP A 690 -17.37 14.22 -14.44
CA ASP A 690 -17.30 15.06 -15.64
C ASP A 690 -17.85 16.49 -15.41
N THR A 691 -18.62 16.67 -14.36
CA THR A 691 -19.19 17.97 -14.00
C THR A 691 -18.87 18.28 -12.54
N VAL A 692 -18.37 19.49 -12.29
CA VAL A 692 -18.17 20.06 -10.96
C VAL A 692 -19.02 21.29 -10.81
N VAL A 693 -19.81 21.36 -9.76
CA VAL A 693 -20.67 22.49 -9.44
C VAL A 693 -20.16 23.15 -8.17
N VAL A 694 -19.61 24.34 -8.34
CA VAL A 694 -19.12 25.18 -7.24
C VAL A 694 -20.27 26.01 -6.71
N VAL A 695 -20.74 25.71 -5.51
CA VAL A 695 -21.89 26.39 -4.87
C VAL A 695 -21.36 27.57 -4.08
N ARG A 696 -21.76 28.79 -4.48
CA ARG A 696 -21.29 30.08 -3.94
C ARG A 696 -22.12 30.46 -2.72
N ASP A 697 -21.53 30.36 -1.51
CA ASP A 697 -22.15 30.80 -0.28
C ASP A 697 -21.60 32.16 0.18
N HIS A 698 -22.50 33.15 0.30
CA HIS A 698 -22.17 34.51 0.68
C HIS A 698 -22.63 34.88 2.11
N LEU A 699 -23.31 33.99 2.81
CA LEU A 699 -23.85 34.27 4.14
C LEU A 699 -22.77 34.30 5.23
N PHE A 700 -21.69 33.51 5.13
CA PHE A 700 -20.61 33.43 6.08
C PHE A 700 -21.08 33.22 7.55
N SER A 701 -22.11 32.40 7.74
CA SER A 701 -22.69 32.09 9.04
C SER A 701 -22.04 30.89 9.69
N GLN A 702 -21.67 30.97 10.95
CA GLN A 702 -21.12 29.83 11.72
C GLN A 702 -22.11 28.67 11.81
N ALA A 703 -23.41 28.94 11.96
CA ALA A 703 -24.45 27.90 12.00
C ALA A 703 -24.70 27.21 10.65
N GLN A 704 -24.30 27.86 9.54
CA GLN A 704 -24.42 27.32 8.20
C GLN A 704 -23.05 27.38 7.49
N MET A 705 -22.00 26.94 8.17
CA MET A 705 -20.62 27.13 7.74
C MET A 705 -20.17 26.25 6.56
N HIS A 706 -20.85 25.13 6.36
CA HIS A 706 -20.60 24.18 5.29
C HIS A 706 -21.86 23.89 4.48
N LEU A 707 -21.69 23.37 3.27
CA LEU A 707 -22.78 22.98 2.38
C LEU A 707 -23.73 21.97 3.07
N ASP A 708 -23.21 20.99 3.79
CA ASP A 708 -23.96 19.91 4.45
C ASP A 708 -24.81 20.37 5.66
N THR A 709 -24.64 21.61 6.12
CA THR A 709 -25.44 22.17 7.22
C THR A 709 -26.77 22.76 6.77
N TRP A 710 -26.88 23.14 5.50
CA TRP A 710 -28.09 23.79 4.98
C TRP A 710 -28.64 23.13 3.72
N PHE A 711 -27.86 22.21 3.08
CA PHE A 711 -28.24 21.40 1.92
C PHE A 711 -27.71 19.99 2.11
N ASN A 712 -28.48 18.94 1.70
CA ASN A 712 -28.00 17.56 1.74
C ASN A 712 -28.73 16.67 0.75
N ILE A 713 -28.21 15.47 0.46
CA ILE A 713 -28.69 14.55 -0.55
C ILE A 713 -29.24 13.29 0.11
N ILE A 714 -30.52 12.97 -0.17
CA ILE A 714 -31.20 11.75 0.30
C ILE A 714 -31.10 10.62 -0.74
N ASP A 715 -31.37 10.97 -2.00
CA ASP A 715 -31.37 10.01 -3.13
C ASP A 715 -31.01 10.73 -4.43
N HIS A 716 -30.90 9.98 -5.53
CA HIS A 716 -30.60 10.54 -6.86
C HIS A 716 -31.60 11.61 -7.34
N ASP A 717 -32.82 11.59 -6.84
CA ASP A 717 -33.94 12.47 -7.22
C ASP A 717 -34.44 13.34 -6.06
N LEU A 718 -33.83 13.24 -4.87
CA LEU A 718 -34.36 13.82 -3.63
C LEU A 718 -33.28 14.48 -2.79
N VAL A 719 -33.46 15.77 -2.50
CA VAL A 719 -32.53 16.58 -1.69
C VAL A 719 -33.29 17.40 -0.66
N THR A 720 -32.56 17.91 0.35
CA THR A 720 -33.12 18.86 1.32
C THR A 720 -32.41 20.19 1.23
N MET A 721 -33.11 21.28 1.55
CA MET A 721 -32.55 22.63 1.64
C MET A 721 -33.26 23.42 2.76
N CYS A 722 -32.53 24.23 3.52
CA CYS A 722 -33.11 25.11 4.53
C CYS A 722 -34.07 26.15 3.93
N HIS A 723 -35.13 26.50 4.69
CA HIS A 723 -36.15 27.44 4.31
C HIS A 723 -35.57 28.80 3.88
N ASN A 724 -34.67 29.39 4.66
CA ASN A 724 -34.04 30.67 4.37
C ASN A 724 -33.28 30.65 3.05
N ARG A 725 -32.58 29.58 2.69
CA ARG A 725 -31.84 29.40 1.42
C ARG A 725 -32.79 29.17 0.24
N PHE A 726 -33.87 28.42 0.46
CA PHE A 726 -34.82 28.05 -0.59
C PHE A 726 -35.63 29.24 -1.07
N PHE A 727 -36.09 30.11 -0.14
CA PHE A 727 -36.91 31.30 -0.46
C PHE A 727 -36.14 32.59 -0.68
N ALA A 728 -34.81 32.59 -0.49
CA ALA A 728 -33.98 33.76 -0.69
C ALA A 728 -34.11 34.35 -2.13
N GLN A 729 -34.10 35.67 -2.21
CA GLN A 729 -34.19 36.38 -3.45
C GLN A 729 -32.83 36.94 -3.89
N PRO A 730 -32.61 37.20 -5.18
CA PRO A 730 -31.37 37.83 -5.68
C PRO A 730 -31.04 39.11 -4.92
N GLY A 731 -29.84 39.14 -4.32
CA GLY A 731 -29.36 40.28 -3.54
C GLY A 731 -29.42 40.07 -2.02
N GLU A 732 -30.07 39.02 -1.54
CA GLU A 732 -30.05 38.64 -0.16
C GLU A 732 -28.78 37.78 0.14
N PRO A 733 -28.19 37.85 1.34
CA PRO A 733 -27.01 37.05 1.69
C PRO A 733 -27.26 35.52 1.63
N GLU A 734 -28.48 35.09 1.88
CA GLU A 734 -28.95 33.71 1.82
C GLU A 734 -29.13 33.20 0.40
N PHE A 735 -29.13 34.07 -0.62
CA PHE A 735 -29.28 33.68 -2.02
C PHE A 735 -28.03 32.97 -2.53
N VAL A 736 -28.19 31.75 -3.00
CA VAL A 736 -27.10 30.88 -3.43
C VAL A 736 -27.06 30.76 -4.94
N THR A 737 -25.89 30.97 -5.51
CA THR A 737 -25.59 30.70 -6.92
C THR A 737 -24.57 29.55 -7.06
N CYS A 738 -24.44 29.05 -8.27
CA CYS A 738 -23.41 28.05 -8.57
C CYS A 738 -22.77 28.29 -9.92
N ASP A 739 -21.52 27.88 -10.04
CA ASP A 739 -20.73 27.85 -11.26
C ASP A 739 -20.52 26.41 -11.70
N ILE A 740 -20.69 26.14 -12.97
CA ILE A 740 -20.61 24.81 -13.53
C ILE A 740 -19.33 24.67 -14.35
N TYR A 741 -18.47 23.76 -13.93
CA TYR A 741 -17.27 23.36 -14.64
C TYR A 741 -17.50 22.00 -15.29
N VAL A 742 -17.08 21.87 -16.55
CA VAL A 742 -17.20 20.63 -17.33
C VAL A 742 -15.81 20.14 -17.70
N ARG A 743 -15.59 18.86 -17.55
CA ARG A 743 -14.32 18.19 -17.86
C ARG A 743 -14.09 18.21 -19.37
N ASN A 744 -12.88 18.54 -19.76
CA ASN A 744 -12.45 18.54 -21.15
C ASN A 744 -12.00 17.12 -21.55
N PRO A 745 -12.63 16.50 -22.56
CA PRO A 745 -12.32 15.10 -22.89
C PRO A 745 -10.95 14.88 -23.55
N ASN A 746 -10.23 15.94 -23.96
CA ASN A 746 -8.99 15.85 -24.78
C ASN A 746 -7.73 16.44 -24.10
N THR A 747 -7.72 16.68 -22.80
CA THR A 747 -6.66 17.46 -22.13
C THR A 747 -5.48 16.65 -21.60
N TYR A 748 -5.44 15.33 -21.78
CA TYR A 748 -4.28 14.55 -21.38
C TYR A 748 -3.04 14.88 -22.21
N GLY A 749 -2.05 15.53 -21.56
CA GLY A 749 -0.77 15.87 -22.18
C GLY A 749 -0.73 17.18 -22.98
N THR A 750 -1.75 18.02 -22.86
CA THR A 750 -1.78 19.39 -23.41
C THR A 750 -1.67 20.40 -22.27
N GLU A 751 -1.28 21.65 -22.57
CA GLU A 751 -1.31 22.77 -21.61
C GLU A 751 -2.75 23.23 -21.25
N ASP A 752 -3.77 22.53 -21.76
CA ASP A 752 -5.17 22.88 -21.56
C ASP A 752 -5.66 22.41 -20.16
N LYS A 753 -6.57 23.19 -19.59
CA LYS A 753 -7.15 22.88 -18.27
C LYS A 753 -8.04 21.63 -18.31
N TYR A 754 -7.98 20.79 -17.29
CA TYR A 754 -8.85 19.61 -17.17
C TYR A 754 -10.33 19.96 -17.12
N TYR A 755 -10.68 21.09 -16.51
CA TYR A 755 -12.05 21.58 -16.42
C TYR A 755 -12.15 22.99 -16.98
N THR A 756 -13.22 23.27 -17.69
CA THR A 756 -13.58 24.61 -18.17
C THR A 756 -14.89 25.09 -17.57
N LEU A 757 -14.94 26.36 -17.22
CA LEU A 757 -16.15 27.00 -16.74
C LEU A 757 -17.15 27.06 -17.91
N ALA A 758 -18.25 26.32 -17.77
CA ALA A 758 -19.31 26.24 -18.78
C ALA A 758 -20.42 27.26 -18.52
N GLN A 759 -20.76 27.50 -17.25
CA GLN A 759 -21.81 28.42 -16.84
C GLN A 759 -21.45 29.02 -15.47
N GLU A 760 -21.79 30.33 -15.27
CA GLU A 760 -21.45 31.07 -14.05
C GLU A 760 -22.69 31.74 -13.46
N GLY A 761 -22.78 31.81 -12.12
CA GLY A 761 -23.78 32.60 -11.41
C GLY A 761 -25.23 32.10 -11.54
N ILE A 762 -25.42 30.79 -11.81
CA ILE A 762 -26.77 30.22 -11.92
C ILE A 762 -27.38 30.10 -10.53
N PRO A 763 -28.66 30.51 -10.32
CA PRO A 763 -29.33 30.20 -9.05
C PRO A 763 -29.31 28.70 -8.75
N PHE A 764 -28.72 28.30 -7.62
CA PHE A 764 -28.50 26.89 -7.27
C PHE A 764 -29.80 26.09 -7.21
N ARG A 765 -30.88 26.67 -6.67
CA ARG A 765 -32.21 26.07 -6.69
C ARG A 765 -32.68 25.75 -8.12
N LYS A 766 -32.52 26.68 -9.09
CA LYS A 766 -32.91 26.45 -10.48
C LYS A 766 -32.07 25.38 -11.15
N TRP A 767 -30.80 25.28 -10.78
CA TRP A 767 -29.96 24.23 -11.27
C TRP A 767 -30.45 22.86 -10.78
N LEU A 768 -30.81 22.70 -9.49
CA LEU A 768 -31.40 21.49 -8.94
C LEU A 768 -32.71 21.11 -9.64
N GLU A 769 -33.62 22.08 -9.82
CA GLU A 769 -34.91 21.91 -10.52
C GLU A 769 -34.68 21.45 -11.97
N SER A 770 -33.65 21.96 -12.67
CA SER A 770 -33.32 21.57 -14.05
C SER A 770 -32.81 20.11 -14.17
N ARG A 771 -32.46 19.49 -13.06
CA ARG A 771 -32.03 18.09 -12.93
C ARG A 771 -33.14 17.15 -12.43
N ASP A 772 -34.39 17.63 -12.42
CA ASP A 772 -35.54 16.91 -11.90
C ASP A 772 -35.41 16.47 -10.43
N MET A 773 -34.56 17.18 -9.65
CA MET A 773 -34.40 16.92 -8.23
C MET A 773 -35.54 17.53 -7.42
N LYS A 774 -36.23 16.71 -6.65
CA LYS A 774 -37.25 17.18 -5.71
C LYS A 774 -36.56 17.75 -4.46
N ILE A 775 -36.86 18.99 -4.11
CA ILE A 775 -36.29 19.67 -2.95
C ILE A 775 -37.30 19.63 -1.81
N LEU A 776 -36.93 19.03 -0.69
CA LEU A 776 -37.67 19.09 0.56
C LEU A 776 -37.16 20.30 1.35
N VAL A 777 -38.08 21.22 1.67
CA VAL A 777 -37.74 22.44 2.39
C VAL A 777 -37.82 22.17 3.88
N ILE A 778 -36.70 22.31 4.55
CA ILE A 778 -36.60 22.12 6.01
C ILE A 778 -36.92 23.45 6.69
N SER A 779 -37.81 23.39 7.69
CA SER A 779 -38.22 24.57 8.46
C SER A 779 -37.03 25.19 9.21
N GLU A 780 -37.15 26.45 9.60
CA GLU A 780 -36.10 27.13 10.38
C GLU A 780 -35.88 26.47 11.74
N GLU A 781 -36.97 25.99 12.37
CA GLU A 781 -36.93 25.24 13.63
C GLU A 781 -36.17 23.92 13.49
N ASP A 782 -36.50 23.12 12.45
CA ASP A 782 -35.82 21.85 12.21
C ASP A 782 -34.37 22.07 11.76
N ALA A 783 -34.11 23.12 10.97
CA ALA A 783 -32.76 23.49 10.55
C ALA A 783 -31.87 23.88 11.74
N ALA A 784 -32.43 24.64 12.71
CA ALA A 784 -31.76 24.98 13.98
C ALA A 784 -31.46 23.73 14.82
N ASN A 785 -32.26 22.69 14.68
CA ASN A 785 -32.04 21.37 15.29
C ASN A 785 -31.27 20.40 14.37
N TYR A 786 -30.48 20.89 13.42
CA TYR A 786 -29.65 20.11 12.51
C TYR A 786 -30.41 19.14 11.58
N GLY A 787 -31.66 19.45 11.21
CA GLY A 787 -32.48 18.63 10.33
C GLY A 787 -31.91 18.39 8.92
N ASN A 788 -30.97 19.25 8.44
CA ASN A 788 -30.26 19.04 7.18
C ASN A 788 -28.94 18.27 7.35
N ASN A 789 -28.37 18.21 8.55
CA ASN A 789 -27.05 17.57 8.79
C ASN A 789 -27.21 16.10 9.14
N TYR A 790 -28.02 15.36 8.37
CA TYR A 790 -28.19 13.91 8.46
C TYR A 790 -27.15 13.17 7.62
N LEU A 791 -26.79 11.95 8.02
CA LEU A 791 -26.02 11.06 7.19
C LEU A 791 -26.94 10.17 6.33
N THR A 792 -26.77 10.19 5.02
CA THR A 792 -27.41 9.23 4.13
C THR A 792 -26.64 7.92 4.12
N VAL A 793 -27.24 6.88 4.72
CA VAL A 793 -26.63 5.54 4.86
C VAL A 793 -26.87 4.67 3.62
N ALA A 794 -28.02 4.85 2.99
CA ALA A 794 -28.41 4.17 1.75
C ALA A 794 -29.53 4.99 1.07
N PRO A 795 -29.88 4.72 -0.20
CA PRO A 795 -30.98 5.42 -0.85
C PRO A 795 -32.24 5.44 0.03
N ARG A 796 -32.72 6.64 0.33
CA ARG A 796 -33.91 6.88 1.20
C ARG A 796 -33.78 6.32 2.62
N LEU A 797 -32.57 6.13 3.14
CA LEU A 797 -32.30 5.76 4.53
C LEU A 797 -31.28 6.75 5.13
N ILE A 798 -31.73 7.53 6.11
CA ILE A 798 -30.92 8.58 6.74
C ILE A 798 -30.78 8.35 8.26
N CYS A 799 -29.64 8.76 8.84
CA CYS A 799 -29.47 8.96 10.28
C CYS A 799 -29.63 10.44 10.61
N CYS A 800 -30.61 10.79 11.45
CA CYS A 800 -30.89 12.17 11.82
C CYS A 800 -31.03 12.31 13.34
N ILE A 801 -30.69 13.49 13.84
CA ILE A 801 -30.83 13.82 15.28
C ILE A 801 -32.31 13.85 15.68
N GLN A 802 -32.61 13.32 16.86
CA GLN A 802 -33.92 13.41 17.51
C GLN A 802 -34.26 14.88 17.84
N GLY A 803 -35.55 15.18 17.97
CA GLY A 803 -36.02 16.50 18.30
C GLY A 803 -36.52 17.32 17.12
N GLN A 804 -36.56 16.71 15.91
CA GLN A 804 -37.21 17.31 14.76
C GLN A 804 -38.72 17.36 14.92
N SER A 805 -39.35 18.29 14.22
CA SER A 805 -40.83 18.48 14.27
C SER A 805 -41.61 17.25 13.71
N MET A 806 -42.87 17.14 14.08
CA MET A 806 -43.76 16.14 13.47
C MET A 806 -43.88 16.36 11.94
N GLN A 807 -43.88 17.60 11.49
CA GLN A 807 -43.93 17.95 10.07
C GLN A 807 -42.70 17.41 9.32
N PHE A 808 -41.51 17.53 9.90
CA PHE A 808 -40.30 16.92 9.35
C PHE A 808 -40.44 15.40 9.21
N ALA A 809 -40.90 14.72 10.25
CA ALA A 809 -41.05 13.26 10.25
C ALA A 809 -42.12 12.82 9.21
N GLU A 810 -43.22 13.56 9.07
CA GLU A 810 -44.26 13.30 8.07
C GLU A 810 -43.73 13.55 6.65
N MET A 811 -43.02 14.66 6.43
CA MET A 811 -42.42 14.96 5.16
C MET A 811 -41.42 13.88 4.70
N MET A 812 -40.59 13.36 5.60
CA MET A 812 -39.69 12.26 5.28
C MET A 812 -40.47 10.99 4.90
N ARG A 813 -41.45 10.58 5.72
CA ARG A 813 -42.29 9.41 5.47
C ARG A 813 -43.06 9.49 4.15
N ASP A 814 -43.66 10.64 3.83
CA ASP A 814 -44.46 10.85 2.64
C ASP A 814 -43.63 10.82 1.35
N ASN A 815 -42.32 11.01 1.49
CA ASN A 815 -41.34 10.86 0.41
C ASN A 815 -40.59 9.51 0.45
N GLY A 816 -41.05 8.55 1.23
CA GLY A 816 -40.52 7.20 1.31
C GLY A 816 -39.14 7.14 1.99
N VAL A 817 -38.80 8.14 2.81
CA VAL A 817 -37.50 8.21 3.52
C VAL A 817 -37.65 7.56 4.91
N ASN A 818 -36.82 6.58 5.16
CA ASN A 818 -36.67 5.95 6.47
C ASN A 818 -35.65 6.70 7.32
N VAL A 819 -36.03 7.10 8.52
CA VAL A 819 -35.17 7.84 9.42
C VAL A 819 -34.74 6.98 10.60
N ILE A 820 -33.44 6.85 10.79
CA ILE A 820 -32.83 6.29 12.01
C ILE A 820 -32.57 7.48 12.94
N TRP A 821 -33.35 7.55 14.01
CA TRP A 821 -33.20 8.61 14.99
C TRP A 821 -32.05 8.33 15.96
N ILE A 822 -31.18 9.33 16.17
CA ILE A 822 -30.05 9.29 17.10
C ILE A 822 -30.19 10.40 18.13
N PRO A 823 -29.85 10.16 19.43
CA PRO A 823 -29.82 11.21 20.44
C PRO A 823 -28.73 12.21 20.09
N GLY A 824 -28.92 13.49 20.42
CA GLY A 824 -27.98 14.54 20.04
C GLY A 824 -28.03 15.78 20.92
N GLU A 825 -28.59 15.67 22.13
CA GLU A 825 -28.71 16.82 23.06
C GLU A 825 -27.34 17.44 23.40
N ASN A 826 -26.32 16.61 23.54
CA ASN A 826 -24.97 17.04 23.90
C ASN A 826 -24.01 17.07 22.69
N ILE A 827 -24.03 16.06 21.82
CA ILE A 827 -23.03 15.95 20.72
C ILE A 827 -23.18 17.01 19.63
N THR A 828 -24.35 17.64 19.51
CA THR A 828 -24.59 18.70 18.51
C THR A 828 -24.08 20.07 18.90
N LYS A 829 -23.68 20.27 20.16
CA LYS A 829 -23.26 21.58 20.68
C LYS A 829 -22.02 22.17 20.04
N GLY A 830 -21.31 21.43 19.18
CA GLY A 830 -20.18 21.88 18.38
C GLY A 830 -20.49 22.37 16.98
N TYR A 831 -21.70 22.83 16.72
CA TYR A 831 -22.19 23.30 15.42
C TYR A 831 -22.21 22.23 14.33
N GLY A 832 -22.44 20.95 14.69
CA GLY A 832 -22.53 19.85 13.75
C GLY A 832 -23.34 18.67 14.26
N ALA A 833 -23.76 17.78 13.36
CA ALA A 833 -24.60 16.65 13.70
C ALA A 833 -24.14 15.37 12.98
N ALA A 834 -25.07 14.49 12.63
CA ALA A 834 -24.81 13.16 12.12
C ALA A 834 -23.85 13.10 10.91
N HIS A 835 -23.98 14.03 9.95
CA HIS A 835 -23.12 14.08 8.79
C HIS A 835 -21.68 14.52 9.16
N CYS A 836 -21.56 15.59 9.93
CA CYS A 836 -20.25 16.14 10.33
C CYS A 836 -19.42 15.16 11.18
N MET A 837 -20.08 14.32 11.99
CA MET A 837 -19.42 13.32 12.86
C MET A 837 -18.97 12.05 12.11
N THR A 838 -19.17 11.98 10.80
CA THR A 838 -18.90 10.75 10.02
C THR A 838 -18.09 11.07 8.77
N GLN A 839 -16.97 10.37 8.59
CA GLN A 839 -16.29 10.35 7.30
C GLN A 839 -16.53 9.01 6.61
N VAL A 840 -17.37 9.02 5.58
CA VAL A 840 -17.66 7.82 4.80
C VAL A 840 -16.54 7.58 3.81
N ILE A 841 -15.79 6.51 4.02
CA ILE A 841 -14.61 6.16 3.22
C ILE A 841 -15.01 5.35 1.99
N SER A 842 -15.98 4.45 2.13
CA SER A 842 -16.42 3.54 1.08
C SER A 842 -17.94 3.46 1.03
N ARG A 843 -18.47 3.47 -0.20
CA ARG A 843 -19.89 3.25 -0.49
C ARG A 843 -20.02 2.24 -1.63
N ARG A 844 -21.02 1.35 -1.55
CA ARG A 844 -21.25 0.32 -2.56
C ARG A 844 -21.84 0.94 -3.82
N ARG A 845 -21.15 0.78 -4.95
CA ARG A 845 -21.75 0.99 -6.27
C ARG A 845 -22.78 -0.12 -6.51
N LYS A 846 -23.94 0.24 -7.07
CA LYS A 846 -24.95 -0.76 -7.50
C LYS A 846 -24.44 -1.63 -8.62
#